data_66368c282fb3412555ca63bf8f0cbb6f
#
_entry.id   66368c282fb3412555ca63bf8f0cbb6f
#
_cell.length_a   1.000
_cell.length_b   1.000
_cell.length_c   1.000
_cell.angle_alpha   90.00
_cell.angle_beta   90.00
_cell.angle_gamma   90.00
#
_symmetry.space_group_name_H-M   'P 1'
#
loop_
_entity.id
_entity.type
_entity.pdbx_description
1 polymer ?
#
loop_
_entity_poly.entity_id
_entity_poly.type
_entity_poly.pdbx_seq_one_letter_code
_entity_poly.pdbx_strand_id
1 'polypeptide(L)'
;MPVITLPDGSQRHYDNAVSPMDVALDIGPGLAKATIAGRVNGELVDASDLIENDATLSLITAKDEEGLEIIRHSCAHLLGHAIKQLWPNTKMAIGPVIDNGFYYDVDLDHTLTQEDIDALEKRMHELAEKNYDVIKKKVSWHEARETFVKRGENYKVAILDENISHDDKPGLYHHEEYVDMCRGPHVPNMRFCHYFKLMKTAGAYWRGDSDNKMLQRIYGTAWTDKKALNAYLLRLEEAAKRDHRKIGKQLDLYHMQEEAPGMVFWHNDGWTIFRELETFVRSKLKEYQYQEVKGPFMMDRVLWEKTGHWDNYKDAMFTTSSENREYCIKPMNCPGHVQIFNQGLKSYRDLPLRMAEFGSCHRNEPSGALHGLMRVRGFTQDDAHIFCTEEQVRDEVNACIRLVYDMYSTFGFEKIVVKLSTRPEKRIGSDETWDRAEADLAVALEENNIPFEYQLGEGAFYGPKIEFTLYDCLDRAWQCGTVQLDFSLPSRLSASYIGESNERQVPVMIHRAILGSLERFIGILTEEFAGFFPTWIAPVQVVVMNITDSQAEYVNELTRKLQNAGIRVKADLRNEKIGFKIREHTLRRVPYMLVCGDKEVEAGKVAVRTRRGKDLGSLDVNEVIEKLQQEIRSRSLKQLEE
;
A
#
# COMPACT_ATOMS: atom_id res chain seq x y z
N MET A 1 1.53 -18.94 46.25
CA MET A 1 0.29 -18.15 46.33
C MET A 1 0.46 -16.92 45.41
N PRO A 2 0.08 -17.00 44.15
CA PRO A 2 0.26 -15.87 43.24
C PRO A 2 -0.74 -14.74 43.53
N VAL A 3 -0.26 -13.50 43.46
CA VAL A 3 -1.07 -12.28 43.46
C VAL A 3 -1.20 -11.78 42.05
N ILE A 4 -2.41 -11.76 41.54
CA ILE A 4 -2.70 -11.30 40.16
C ILE A 4 -3.19 -9.86 40.23
N THR A 5 -2.43 -8.96 39.59
CA THR A 5 -2.79 -7.54 39.44
C THR A 5 -3.47 -7.33 38.10
N LEU A 6 -4.70 -6.83 38.11
CA LEU A 6 -5.49 -6.53 36.92
C LEU A 6 -5.20 -5.10 36.36
N PRO A 7 -5.62 -4.76 35.16
CA PRO A 7 -5.34 -3.45 34.54
C PRO A 7 -5.92 -2.24 35.31
N ASP A 8 -6.97 -2.45 36.11
CA ASP A 8 -7.58 -1.43 36.98
C ASP A 8 -6.82 -1.24 38.30
N GLY A 9 -5.72 -1.99 38.50
CA GLY A 9 -4.92 -1.99 39.74
C GLY A 9 -5.46 -2.88 40.84
N SER A 10 -6.61 -3.53 40.67
CA SER A 10 -7.14 -4.47 41.65
C SER A 10 -6.28 -5.74 41.73
N GLN A 11 -6.16 -6.29 42.94
CA GLN A 11 -5.36 -7.49 43.20
C GLN A 11 -6.25 -8.65 43.65
N ARG A 12 -5.94 -9.83 43.11
CA ARG A 12 -6.59 -11.09 43.47
C ARG A 12 -5.56 -12.09 43.98
N HIS A 13 -5.85 -12.73 45.13
CA HIS A 13 -4.96 -13.66 45.77
C HIS A 13 -5.48 -15.09 45.56
N TYR A 14 -4.59 -15.99 45.15
CA TYR A 14 -4.93 -17.40 44.91
C TYR A 14 -4.01 -18.32 45.69
N ASP A 15 -4.57 -19.40 46.25
CA ASP A 15 -3.82 -20.36 47.08
C ASP A 15 -2.91 -21.25 46.21
N ASN A 16 -3.26 -21.47 44.95
CA ASN A 16 -2.53 -22.30 43.99
C ASN A 16 -2.25 -21.52 42.72
N ALA A 17 -1.41 -22.08 41.82
CA ALA A 17 -1.23 -21.58 40.47
C ALA A 17 -2.59 -21.44 39.78
N VAL A 18 -2.79 -20.38 39.04
CA VAL A 18 -4.07 -19.98 38.44
C VAL A 18 -3.89 -19.67 36.95
N SER A 19 -4.85 -20.05 36.15
CA SER A 19 -4.84 -19.70 34.71
C SER A 19 -5.59 -18.38 34.44
N PRO A 20 -5.33 -17.71 33.30
CA PRO A 20 -6.16 -16.58 32.86
C PRO A 20 -7.65 -16.91 32.80
N MET A 21 -8.01 -18.16 32.46
CA MET A 21 -9.41 -18.61 32.45
C MET A 21 -10.01 -18.70 33.84
N ASP A 22 -9.24 -19.18 34.85
CA ASP A 22 -9.69 -19.24 36.23
C ASP A 22 -9.92 -17.83 36.78
N VAL A 23 -9.02 -16.90 36.51
CA VAL A 23 -9.19 -15.49 36.90
C VAL A 23 -10.42 -14.88 36.22
N ALA A 24 -10.66 -15.19 34.92
CA ALA A 24 -11.85 -14.72 34.20
C ALA A 24 -13.14 -15.27 34.81
N LEU A 25 -13.16 -16.54 35.25
CA LEU A 25 -14.29 -17.18 35.91
C LEU A 25 -14.56 -16.55 37.31
N ASP A 26 -13.50 -16.23 38.06
CA ASP A 26 -13.61 -15.57 39.34
C ASP A 26 -14.13 -14.13 39.25
N ILE A 27 -13.83 -13.42 38.15
CA ILE A 27 -14.38 -12.10 37.83
C ILE A 27 -15.86 -12.20 37.47
N GLY A 28 -16.20 -13.17 36.59
CA GLY A 28 -17.58 -13.42 36.21
C GLY A 28 -17.74 -14.29 34.95
N PRO A 29 -18.86 -15.03 34.88
CA PRO A 29 -19.10 -16.01 33.79
C PRO A 29 -19.18 -15.39 32.40
N GLY A 30 -19.61 -14.13 32.31
CA GLY A 30 -19.65 -13.41 31.03
C GLY A 30 -18.25 -13.15 30.47
N LEU A 31 -17.30 -12.75 31.31
CA LEU A 31 -15.93 -12.51 30.94
C LEU A 31 -15.21 -13.82 30.60
N ALA A 32 -15.39 -14.87 31.40
CA ALA A 32 -14.85 -16.18 31.10
C ALA A 32 -15.32 -16.74 29.74
N LYS A 33 -16.60 -16.53 29.40
CA LYS A 33 -17.13 -16.90 28.09
C LYS A 33 -16.48 -16.09 26.94
N ALA A 34 -16.08 -14.86 27.17
CA ALA A 34 -15.47 -13.99 26.17
C ALA A 34 -13.94 -14.14 26.08
N THR A 35 -13.28 -14.68 27.11
CA THR A 35 -11.82 -14.79 27.19
C THR A 35 -11.29 -15.79 26.17
N ILE A 36 -10.28 -15.34 25.41
CA ILE A 36 -9.56 -16.12 24.40
C ILE A 36 -8.15 -16.48 24.92
N ALA A 37 -7.47 -15.52 25.56
CA ALA A 37 -6.10 -15.66 26.01
C ALA A 37 -5.84 -14.71 27.21
N GLY A 38 -4.63 -14.71 27.74
CA GLY A 38 -4.15 -13.73 28.70
C GLY A 38 -2.86 -13.05 28.25
N ARG A 39 -2.62 -11.83 28.77
CA ARG A 39 -1.33 -11.17 28.69
C ARG A 39 -0.74 -11.11 30.11
N VAL A 40 0.27 -11.92 30.36
CA VAL A 40 0.93 -12.06 31.65
C VAL A 40 2.28 -11.35 31.61
N ASN A 41 2.49 -10.33 32.44
CA ASN A 41 3.71 -9.52 32.47
C ASN A 41 4.15 -9.01 31.07
N GLY A 42 3.17 -8.70 30.21
CA GLY A 42 3.42 -8.21 28.84
C GLY A 42 3.46 -9.31 27.77
N GLU A 43 3.55 -10.59 28.13
CA GLU A 43 3.60 -11.70 27.18
C GLU A 43 2.22 -12.35 26.97
N LEU A 44 1.88 -12.68 25.72
CA LEU A 44 0.66 -13.41 25.39
C LEU A 44 0.80 -14.88 25.75
N VAL A 45 -0.20 -15.41 26.48
CA VAL A 45 -0.28 -16.80 26.91
C VAL A 45 -1.65 -17.38 26.65
N ASP A 46 -1.73 -18.71 26.52
CA ASP A 46 -3.01 -19.39 26.40
C ASP A 46 -3.88 -19.21 27.64
N ALA A 47 -5.19 -19.19 27.44
CA ALA A 47 -6.13 -19.05 28.56
C ALA A 47 -6.00 -20.15 29.62
N SER A 48 -5.38 -21.28 29.29
CA SER A 48 -5.12 -22.44 30.17
C SER A 48 -3.71 -22.48 30.77
N ASP A 49 -2.79 -21.59 30.38
CA ASP A 49 -1.42 -21.57 30.92
C ASP A 49 -1.44 -21.15 32.40
N LEU A 50 -0.69 -21.86 33.25
CA LEU A 50 -0.66 -21.60 34.68
C LEU A 50 0.31 -20.47 35.04
N ILE A 51 -0.16 -19.56 35.87
CA ILE A 51 0.59 -18.47 36.48
C ILE A 51 0.96 -18.90 37.90
N GLU A 52 2.23 -19.14 38.16
CA GLU A 52 2.72 -19.69 39.42
C GLU A 52 3.20 -18.60 40.39
N ASN A 53 3.57 -17.43 39.90
CA ASN A 53 4.13 -16.31 40.64
C ASN A 53 3.27 -15.06 40.52
N ASP A 54 3.56 -14.04 41.32
CA ASP A 54 2.93 -12.73 41.23
C ASP A 54 3.11 -12.16 39.81
N ALA A 55 2.01 -11.68 39.25
CA ALA A 55 2.01 -11.21 37.86
C ALA A 55 0.94 -10.15 37.61
N THR A 56 1.18 -9.33 36.57
CA THR A 56 0.13 -8.53 35.97
C THR A 56 -0.59 -9.38 34.93
N LEU A 57 -1.91 -9.26 34.83
CA LEU A 57 -2.73 -10.01 33.89
C LEU A 57 -3.76 -9.09 33.21
N SER A 58 -3.75 -9.05 31.88
CA SER A 58 -4.86 -8.54 31.07
C SER A 58 -5.53 -9.71 30.34
N LEU A 59 -6.85 -9.80 30.42
CA LEU A 59 -7.61 -10.82 29.70
C LEU A 59 -7.89 -10.35 28.28
N ILE A 60 -7.58 -11.19 27.31
CA ILE A 60 -7.75 -10.92 25.87
C ILE A 60 -9.06 -11.55 25.40
N THR A 61 -9.86 -10.77 24.70
CA THR A 61 -11.15 -11.17 24.15
C THR A 61 -11.18 -11.03 22.61
N ALA A 62 -12.24 -11.49 21.96
CA ALA A 62 -12.41 -11.32 20.51
C ALA A 62 -12.53 -9.85 20.05
N LYS A 63 -12.69 -8.89 20.98
CA LYS A 63 -12.77 -7.46 20.66
C LYS A 63 -11.39 -6.80 20.57
N ASP A 64 -10.39 -7.45 21.12
CA ASP A 64 -9.01 -6.98 21.12
C ASP A 64 -8.36 -7.39 19.79
N GLU A 65 -7.41 -6.59 19.31
CA GLU A 65 -6.69 -6.86 18.05
C GLU A 65 -5.96 -8.21 18.09
N GLU A 66 -5.27 -8.46 19.18
CA GLU A 66 -4.58 -9.73 19.43
C GLU A 66 -5.55 -10.91 19.50
N GLY A 67 -6.78 -10.68 20.02
CA GLY A 67 -7.83 -11.71 20.04
C GLY A 67 -8.24 -12.15 18.63
N LEU A 68 -8.30 -11.22 17.67
CA LEU A 68 -8.57 -11.52 16.27
C LEU A 68 -7.40 -12.29 15.63
N GLU A 69 -6.15 -11.94 15.95
CA GLU A 69 -4.97 -12.67 15.48
C GLU A 69 -4.96 -14.12 16.00
N ILE A 70 -5.30 -14.32 17.27
CA ILE A 70 -5.43 -15.66 17.88
C ILE A 70 -6.52 -16.48 17.19
N ILE A 71 -7.66 -15.87 16.84
CA ILE A 71 -8.72 -16.52 16.07
C ILE A 71 -8.20 -16.95 14.69
N ARG A 72 -7.48 -16.08 13.98
CA ARG A 72 -6.86 -16.39 12.68
C ARG A 72 -5.87 -17.54 12.77
N HIS A 73 -5.02 -17.54 13.80
CA HIS A 73 -4.05 -18.61 14.05
C HIS A 73 -4.76 -19.95 14.34
N SER A 74 -5.83 -19.91 15.10
CA SER A 74 -6.63 -21.10 15.40
C SER A 74 -7.41 -21.62 14.18
N CYS A 75 -7.84 -20.72 13.30
CA CYS A 75 -8.42 -21.10 12.01
C CYS A 75 -7.40 -21.77 11.07
N ALA A 76 -6.11 -21.43 11.15
CA ALA A 76 -5.06 -22.16 10.44
C ALA A 76 -4.95 -23.61 10.94
N HIS A 77 -5.02 -23.85 12.26
CA HIS A 77 -5.06 -25.21 12.82
C HIS A 77 -6.36 -25.95 12.47
N LEU A 78 -7.50 -25.27 12.45
CA LEU A 78 -8.78 -25.83 11.98
C LEU A 78 -8.68 -26.27 10.51
N LEU A 79 -8.01 -25.48 9.66
CA LEU A 79 -7.72 -25.84 8.29
C LEU A 79 -6.86 -27.11 8.23
N GLY A 80 -5.80 -27.18 9.04
CA GLY A 80 -4.96 -28.38 9.14
C GLY A 80 -5.73 -29.61 9.58
N HIS A 81 -6.61 -29.48 10.57
CA HIS A 81 -7.49 -30.57 11.02
C HIS A 81 -8.41 -31.06 9.89
N ALA A 82 -9.07 -30.14 9.19
CA ALA A 82 -9.95 -30.50 8.06
C ALA A 82 -9.18 -31.18 6.92
N ILE A 83 -7.98 -30.71 6.57
CA ILE A 83 -7.11 -31.32 5.56
C ILE A 83 -6.78 -32.76 5.93
N LYS A 84 -6.37 -33.01 7.17
CA LYS A 84 -5.98 -34.36 7.63
C LYS A 84 -7.17 -35.31 7.65
N GLN A 85 -8.39 -34.82 7.84
CA GLN A 85 -9.58 -35.65 7.77
C GLN A 85 -9.96 -36.00 6.32
N LEU A 86 -9.82 -35.06 5.38
CA LEU A 86 -10.13 -35.32 3.97
C LEU A 86 -8.99 -36.05 3.27
N TRP A 87 -7.75 -35.71 3.56
CA TRP A 87 -6.55 -36.28 2.94
C TRP A 87 -5.51 -36.66 4.01
N PRO A 88 -5.65 -37.82 4.66
CA PRO A 88 -4.83 -38.24 5.79
C PRO A 88 -3.33 -38.28 5.52
N ASN A 89 -2.91 -38.51 4.26
CA ASN A 89 -1.51 -38.64 3.85
C ASN A 89 -0.81 -37.28 3.62
N THR A 90 -1.54 -36.16 3.60
CA THR A 90 -0.97 -34.81 3.44
C THR A 90 0.08 -34.54 4.51
N LYS A 91 1.20 -33.93 4.12
CA LYS A 91 2.22 -33.48 5.08
C LYS A 91 2.00 -32.01 5.39
N MET A 92 1.95 -31.70 6.67
CA MET A 92 1.68 -30.36 7.19
C MET A 92 3.01 -29.62 7.42
N ALA A 93 3.15 -28.40 6.86
CA ALA A 93 4.33 -27.58 7.05
C ALA A 93 4.08 -26.47 8.10
N ILE A 94 3.69 -25.27 7.68
CA ILE A 94 3.46 -24.13 8.55
C ILE A 94 2.14 -23.42 8.25
N GLY A 95 1.54 -22.82 9.28
CA GLY A 95 0.27 -22.09 9.20
C GLY A 95 0.29 -20.76 9.96
N PRO A 96 1.06 -19.74 9.49
CA PRO A 96 1.13 -18.46 10.18
C PRO A 96 -0.07 -17.56 9.90
N VAL A 97 -0.24 -16.57 10.78
CA VAL A 97 -1.15 -15.44 10.59
C VAL A 97 -0.49 -14.43 9.63
N ILE A 98 -1.32 -13.79 8.83
CA ILE A 98 -0.97 -12.68 7.94
C ILE A 98 -2.00 -11.55 8.11
N ASP A 99 -1.73 -10.40 7.51
CA ASP A 99 -2.68 -9.29 7.49
C ASP A 99 -4.04 -9.76 6.96
N ASN A 100 -5.08 -9.54 7.78
CA ASN A 100 -6.47 -9.92 7.49
C ASN A 100 -6.74 -11.41 7.25
N GLY A 101 -5.82 -12.31 7.67
CA GLY A 101 -6.04 -13.73 7.43
C GLY A 101 -4.95 -14.65 7.96
N PHE A 102 -4.87 -15.80 7.33
CA PHE A 102 -3.90 -16.86 7.62
C PHE A 102 -3.61 -17.64 6.35
N TYR A 103 -2.56 -18.45 6.36
CA TYR A 103 -2.39 -19.49 5.35
C TYR A 103 -1.89 -20.77 6.00
N TYR A 104 -1.93 -21.86 5.23
CA TYR A 104 -1.26 -23.11 5.59
C TYR A 104 -0.55 -23.69 4.37
N ASP A 105 0.72 -24.06 4.54
CA ASP A 105 1.53 -24.72 3.52
C ASP A 105 1.45 -26.23 3.71
N VAL A 106 1.11 -26.93 2.66
CA VAL A 106 0.86 -28.38 2.68
C VAL A 106 1.50 -29.07 1.49
N ASP A 107 1.93 -30.32 1.72
CA ASP A 107 2.41 -31.20 0.69
C ASP A 107 1.37 -32.26 0.40
N LEU A 108 0.65 -32.06 -0.69
CA LEU A 108 -0.39 -32.94 -1.20
C LEU A 108 0.11 -33.71 -2.44
N ASP A 109 -0.44 -34.88 -2.69
CA ASP A 109 -0.15 -35.73 -3.85
C ASP A 109 -0.88 -35.32 -5.13
N HIS A 110 -1.82 -34.36 -5.04
CA HIS A 110 -2.55 -33.78 -6.17
C HIS A 110 -2.63 -32.26 -6.03
N THR A 111 -2.93 -31.56 -7.13
CA THR A 111 -3.16 -30.11 -7.14
C THR A 111 -4.60 -29.82 -6.73
N LEU A 112 -4.78 -28.93 -5.74
CA LEU A 112 -6.09 -28.53 -5.25
C LEU A 112 -6.91 -27.82 -6.33
N THR A 113 -8.12 -28.28 -6.51
CA THR A 113 -9.14 -27.68 -7.38
C THR A 113 -10.08 -26.78 -6.57
N GLN A 114 -10.96 -26.04 -7.24
CA GLN A 114 -11.99 -25.24 -6.55
C GLN A 114 -12.96 -26.15 -5.76
N GLU A 115 -13.28 -27.33 -6.30
CA GLU A 115 -14.14 -28.32 -5.64
C GLU A 115 -13.51 -28.82 -4.33
N ASP A 116 -12.19 -29.03 -4.32
CA ASP A 116 -11.44 -29.40 -3.11
C ASP A 116 -11.49 -28.31 -2.06
N ILE A 117 -11.35 -27.04 -2.47
CA ILE A 117 -11.42 -25.87 -1.56
C ILE A 117 -12.82 -25.75 -0.97
N ASP A 118 -13.87 -25.94 -1.76
CA ASP A 118 -15.27 -25.89 -1.30
C ASP A 118 -15.57 -27.04 -0.32
N ALA A 119 -15.08 -28.25 -0.60
CA ALA A 119 -15.20 -29.39 0.30
C ALA A 119 -14.44 -29.17 1.60
N LEU A 120 -13.25 -28.59 1.52
CA LEU A 120 -12.40 -28.27 2.67
C LEU A 120 -13.05 -27.20 3.57
N GLU A 121 -13.55 -26.11 2.98
CA GLU A 121 -14.27 -25.06 3.71
C GLU A 121 -15.51 -25.61 4.41
N LYS A 122 -16.29 -26.44 3.73
CA LYS A 122 -17.45 -27.13 4.32
C LYS A 122 -17.03 -27.98 5.51
N ARG A 123 -15.92 -28.75 5.38
CA ARG A 123 -15.42 -29.59 6.47
C ARG A 123 -14.95 -28.76 7.66
N MET A 124 -14.29 -27.63 7.42
CA MET A 124 -13.92 -26.70 8.49
C MET A 124 -15.16 -26.18 9.25
N HIS A 125 -16.25 -25.83 8.56
CA HIS A 125 -17.50 -25.41 9.22
C HIS A 125 -18.09 -26.53 10.08
N GLU A 126 -18.16 -27.76 9.56
CA GLU A 126 -18.64 -28.91 10.31
C GLU A 126 -17.82 -29.17 11.59
N LEU A 127 -16.50 -28.96 11.54
CA LEU A 127 -15.62 -29.08 12.71
C LEU A 127 -15.81 -27.93 13.70
N ALA A 128 -15.91 -26.69 13.21
CA ALA A 128 -16.13 -25.54 14.08
C ALA A 128 -17.46 -25.61 14.85
N GLU A 129 -18.53 -26.11 14.18
CA GLU A 129 -19.86 -26.29 14.79
C GLU A 129 -19.88 -27.26 15.96
N LYS A 130 -18.91 -28.17 16.04
CA LYS A 130 -18.77 -29.07 17.21
C LYS A 130 -18.40 -28.32 18.50
N ASN A 131 -17.85 -27.13 18.40
CA ASN A 131 -17.42 -26.31 19.54
C ASN A 131 -16.50 -27.08 20.52
N TYR A 132 -15.60 -27.92 20.00
CA TYR A 132 -14.68 -28.68 20.84
C TYR A 132 -13.59 -27.79 21.46
N ASP A 133 -13.05 -28.27 22.59
CA ASP A 133 -11.96 -27.58 23.29
C ASP A 133 -10.62 -27.83 22.60
N VAL A 134 -9.79 -26.80 22.54
CA VAL A 134 -8.40 -26.87 22.09
C VAL A 134 -7.51 -27.07 23.30
N ILE A 135 -6.81 -28.20 23.34
CA ILE A 135 -6.03 -28.61 24.52
C ILE A 135 -4.54 -28.43 24.22
N LYS A 136 -3.88 -27.53 24.94
CA LYS A 136 -2.44 -27.37 24.92
C LYS A 136 -1.77 -28.36 25.87
N LYS A 137 -0.70 -29.01 25.38
CA LYS A 137 0.20 -29.82 26.21
C LYS A 137 1.64 -29.37 25.96
N LYS A 138 2.32 -28.93 27.00
CA LYS A 138 3.77 -28.71 26.98
C LYS A 138 4.45 -30.04 27.18
N VAL A 139 5.23 -30.49 26.21
CA VAL A 139 5.90 -31.79 26.21
C VAL A 139 7.42 -31.59 26.05
N SER A 140 8.22 -32.64 26.35
CA SER A 140 9.64 -32.59 26.02
C SER A 140 9.89 -32.54 24.52
N TRP A 141 11.02 -32.00 24.10
CA TRP A 141 11.44 -32.00 22.69
C TRP A 141 11.39 -33.41 22.09
N HIS A 142 11.87 -34.42 22.82
CA HIS A 142 11.88 -35.82 22.39
C HIS A 142 10.45 -36.37 22.17
N GLU A 143 9.53 -36.09 23.07
CA GLU A 143 8.13 -36.51 22.96
C GLU A 143 7.41 -35.83 21.76
N ALA A 144 7.66 -34.54 21.56
CA ALA A 144 7.15 -33.81 20.40
C ALA A 144 7.67 -34.44 19.10
N ARG A 145 8.98 -34.68 19.02
CA ARG A 145 9.59 -35.28 17.83
C ARG A 145 9.05 -36.70 17.55
N GLU A 146 8.96 -37.53 18.58
CA GLU A 146 8.39 -38.89 18.44
C GLU A 146 6.94 -38.84 17.96
N THR A 147 6.15 -37.90 18.45
CA THR A 147 4.76 -37.69 18.03
C THR A 147 4.67 -37.41 16.54
N PHE A 148 5.49 -36.50 15.99
CA PHE A 148 5.45 -36.14 14.57
C PHE A 148 6.09 -37.20 13.68
N VAL A 149 7.13 -37.90 14.13
CA VAL A 149 7.69 -39.07 13.42
C VAL A 149 6.65 -40.16 13.26
N LYS A 150 5.91 -40.53 14.34
CA LYS A 150 4.84 -41.54 14.27
C LYS A 150 3.69 -41.12 13.34
N ARG A 151 3.42 -39.83 13.22
CA ARG A 151 2.39 -39.26 12.33
C ARG A 151 2.91 -39.06 10.90
N GLY A 152 4.21 -39.25 10.66
CA GLY A 152 4.85 -39.05 9.37
C GLY A 152 4.94 -37.59 8.93
N GLU A 153 4.92 -36.63 9.85
CA GLU A 153 4.96 -35.19 9.60
C GLU A 153 6.41 -34.68 9.46
N ASN A 154 7.04 -35.00 8.35
CA ASN A 154 8.48 -34.73 8.14
C ASN A 154 8.84 -33.24 8.23
N TYR A 155 7.97 -32.33 7.78
CA TYR A 155 8.22 -30.88 7.87
C TYR A 155 8.18 -30.40 9.33
N LYS A 156 7.27 -30.94 10.16
CA LYS A 156 7.22 -30.62 11.61
C LYS A 156 8.46 -31.17 12.33
N VAL A 157 8.96 -32.33 11.94
CA VAL A 157 10.22 -32.89 12.46
C VAL A 157 11.39 -31.99 12.09
N ALA A 158 11.48 -31.54 10.83
CA ALA A 158 12.55 -30.65 10.38
C ALA A 158 12.52 -29.28 11.13
N ILE A 159 11.33 -28.72 11.38
CA ILE A 159 11.18 -27.49 12.18
C ILE A 159 11.65 -27.70 13.63
N LEU A 160 11.31 -28.82 14.25
CA LEU A 160 11.78 -29.18 15.59
C LEU A 160 13.30 -29.31 15.64
N ASP A 161 13.87 -30.08 14.73
CA ASP A 161 15.30 -30.40 14.70
C ASP A 161 16.18 -29.13 14.50
N GLU A 162 15.66 -28.11 13.82
CA GLU A 162 16.45 -26.93 13.45
C GLU A 162 16.16 -25.68 14.27
N ASN A 163 14.91 -25.48 14.72
CA ASN A 163 14.48 -24.21 15.27
C ASN A 163 14.14 -24.24 16.76
N ILE A 164 14.12 -25.43 17.39
CA ILE A 164 13.73 -25.59 18.79
C ILE A 164 14.84 -26.28 19.55
N SER A 165 15.31 -25.66 20.66
CA SER A 165 16.33 -26.25 21.50
C SER A 165 15.84 -27.56 22.15
N HIS A 166 16.74 -28.53 22.32
CA HIS A 166 16.43 -29.80 23.01
C HIS A 166 16.00 -29.61 24.46
N ASP A 167 16.34 -28.47 25.08
CA ASP A 167 15.96 -28.12 26.45
C ASP A 167 14.58 -27.44 26.51
N ASP A 168 14.02 -27.03 25.39
CA ASP A 168 12.72 -26.40 25.32
C ASP A 168 11.58 -27.41 25.45
N LYS A 169 10.44 -26.90 25.91
CA LYS A 169 9.19 -27.65 25.99
C LYS A 169 8.17 -27.11 25.01
N PRO A 170 8.16 -27.58 23.75
CA PRO A 170 7.22 -27.15 22.74
C PRO A 170 5.78 -27.42 23.15
N GLY A 171 4.87 -26.53 22.75
CA GLY A 171 3.43 -26.69 22.93
C GLY A 171 2.83 -27.51 21.80
N LEU A 172 2.17 -28.64 22.14
CA LEU A 172 1.34 -29.41 21.23
C LEU A 172 -0.13 -29.04 21.46
N TYR A 173 -0.82 -28.65 20.38
CA TYR A 173 -2.23 -28.30 20.41
C TYR A 173 -3.06 -29.42 19.83
N HIS A 174 -3.94 -29.97 20.65
CA HIS A 174 -4.82 -31.09 20.30
C HIS A 174 -6.20 -30.56 19.89
N HIS A 175 -6.60 -30.92 18.68
CA HIS A 175 -7.91 -30.66 18.07
C HIS A 175 -8.58 -32.02 17.79
N GLU A 176 -9.22 -32.61 18.81
CA GLU A 176 -9.68 -34.01 18.76
C GLU A 176 -8.49 -34.93 18.39
N GLU A 177 -8.53 -35.63 17.24
CA GLU A 177 -7.45 -36.52 16.76
C GLU A 177 -6.29 -35.78 16.07
N TYR A 178 -6.46 -34.52 15.67
CA TYR A 178 -5.42 -33.73 15.04
C TYR A 178 -4.52 -33.08 16.08
N VAL A 179 -3.22 -33.08 15.81
CA VAL A 179 -2.22 -32.43 16.68
C VAL A 179 -1.32 -31.57 15.84
N ASP A 180 -1.17 -30.32 16.25
CA ASP A 180 -0.21 -29.39 15.66
C ASP A 180 0.76 -28.84 16.69
N MET A 181 1.83 -28.22 16.22
CA MET A 181 2.87 -27.59 17.05
C MET A 181 3.06 -26.15 16.64
N CYS A 182 2.96 -25.26 17.60
CA CYS A 182 3.29 -23.84 17.41
C CYS A 182 3.59 -23.16 18.75
N ARG A 183 3.93 -21.87 18.69
CA ARG A 183 4.18 -21.06 19.89
C ARG A 183 2.90 -20.69 20.64
N GLY A 184 1.76 -20.66 19.94
CA GLY A 184 0.49 -20.16 20.49
C GLY A 184 0.46 -18.64 20.64
N PRO A 185 -0.50 -18.08 21.40
CA PRO A 185 -1.64 -18.80 21.95
C PRO A 185 -2.70 -19.18 20.91
N HIS A 186 -3.63 -20.06 21.31
CA HIS A 186 -4.83 -20.44 20.56
C HIS A 186 -6.10 -20.16 21.36
N VAL A 187 -7.24 -20.13 20.63
CA VAL A 187 -8.54 -20.07 21.29
C VAL A 187 -8.75 -21.31 22.17
N PRO A 188 -9.38 -21.16 23.36
CA PRO A 188 -9.63 -22.31 24.23
C PRO A 188 -10.68 -23.28 23.70
N ASN A 189 -11.54 -22.79 22.77
CA ASN A 189 -12.65 -23.57 22.20
C ASN A 189 -12.96 -23.09 20.79
N MET A 190 -13.30 -24.00 19.89
CA MET A 190 -13.53 -23.71 18.46
C MET A 190 -14.76 -22.86 18.17
N ARG A 191 -15.62 -22.58 19.15
CA ARG A 191 -16.74 -21.62 19.03
C ARG A 191 -16.32 -20.21 18.58
N PHE A 192 -15.04 -19.84 18.74
CA PHE A 192 -14.51 -18.56 18.27
C PHE A 192 -14.14 -18.55 16.79
N CYS A 193 -14.08 -19.73 16.15
CA CYS A 193 -13.62 -19.91 14.76
C CYS A 193 -14.77 -20.23 13.79
N HIS A 194 -15.93 -19.56 13.90
CA HIS A 194 -17.09 -19.81 13.05
C HIS A 194 -17.12 -18.95 11.78
N TYR A 195 -16.43 -17.78 11.78
CA TYR A 195 -16.56 -16.79 10.72
C TYR A 195 -15.27 -16.65 9.91
N PHE A 196 -15.09 -17.59 8.99
CA PHE A 196 -13.92 -17.64 8.11
C PHE A 196 -14.35 -17.90 6.66
N LYS A 197 -13.40 -17.71 5.74
CA LYS A 197 -13.54 -18.04 4.32
C LYS A 197 -12.18 -18.47 3.78
N LEU A 198 -12.15 -19.58 3.01
CA LEU A 198 -10.98 -19.93 2.22
C LEU A 198 -10.97 -19.08 0.95
N MET A 199 -9.80 -18.52 0.60
CA MET A 199 -9.70 -17.47 -0.41
C MET A 199 -9.11 -17.95 -1.73
N LYS A 200 -7.89 -18.46 -1.72
CA LYS A 200 -7.14 -18.88 -2.91
C LYS A 200 -6.07 -19.89 -2.54
N THR A 201 -5.54 -20.57 -3.56
CA THR A 201 -4.33 -21.39 -3.45
C THR A 201 -3.18 -20.75 -4.25
N ALA A 202 -1.95 -21.05 -3.85
CA ALA A 202 -0.74 -20.67 -4.58
C ALA A 202 0.34 -21.73 -4.35
N GLY A 203 1.33 -21.81 -5.27
CA GLY A 203 2.57 -22.53 -5.02
C GLY A 203 3.48 -21.75 -4.07
N ALA A 204 4.17 -22.45 -3.17
CA ALA A 204 5.18 -21.85 -2.29
C ALA A 204 6.33 -22.85 -2.09
N TYR A 205 7.56 -22.43 -2.36
CA TYR A 205 8.71 -23.28 -2.08
C TYR A 205 8.93 -23.41 -0.58
N TRP A 206 9.24 -24.63 -0.13
CA TRP A 206 9.60 -24.87 1.25
C TRP A 206 10.76 -23.94 1.67
N ARG A 207 10.56 -23.15 2.73
CA ARG A 207 11.51 -22.13 3.24
C ARG A 207 11.83 -21.01 2.26
N GLY A 208 11.00 -20.81 1.25
CA GLY A 208 11.22 -19.77 0.24
C GLY A 208 12.39 -20.03 -0.73
N ASP A 209 12.99 -21.20 -0.68
CA ASP A 209 14.10 -21.59 -1.53
C ASP A 209 13.58 -22.38 -2.74
N SER A 210 13.88 -21.89 -3.95
CA SER A 210 13.44 -22.49 -5.21
C SER A 210 14.00 -23.89 -5.47
N ASP A 211 15.08 -24.28 -4.79
CA ASP A 211 15.67 -25.60 -4.90
C ASP A 211 14.94 -26.65 -4.06
N ASN A 212 14.11 -26.21 -3.13
CA ASN A 212 13.28 -27.07 -2.32
C ASN A 212 11.95 -27.43 -3.00
N LYS A 213 11.26 -28.42 -2.42
CA LYS A 213 9.95 -28.86 -2.91
C LYS A 213 8.93 -27.74 -2.90
N MET A 214 8.18 -27.61 -4.00
CA MET A 214 7.03 -26.71 -4.07
C MET A 214 5.85 -27.31 -3.32
N LEU A 215 5.36 -26.58 -2.32
CA LEU A 215 4.18 -26.88 -1.53
C LEU A 215 2.97 -26.13 -2.08
N GLN A 216 1.78 -26.53 -1.66
CA GLN A 216 0.55 -25.79 -1.92
C GLN A 216 0.19 -24.95 -0.71
N ARG A 217 0.03 -23.65 -0.92
CA ARG A 217 -0.35 -22.67 0.09
C ARG A 217 -1.83 -22.36 -0.04
N ILE A 218 -2.60 -22.62 1.01
CA ILE A 218 -4.02 -22.33 1.08
C ILE A 218 -4.23 -21.10 1.94
N TYR A 219 -4.77 -20.04 1.36
CA TYR A 219 -5.08 -18.79 2.07
C TYR A 219 -6.50 -18.80 2.61
N GLY A 220 -6.66 -18.29 3.82
CA GLY A 220 -7.95 -18.06 4.45
C GLY A 220 -8.02 -16.72 5.16
N THR A 221 -9.23 -16.27 5.46
CA THR A 221 -9.50 -15.11 6.32
C THR A 221 -10.43 -15.53 7.45
N ALA A 222 -10.29 -14.90 8.62
CA ALA A 222 -11.19 -15.14 9.75
C ALA A 222 -11.47 -13.85 10.51
N TRP A 223 -12.69 -13.75 11.06
CA TRP A 223 -13.23 -12.55 11.69
C TRP A 223 -14.04 -12.93 12.94
N THR A 224 -14.26 -11.93 13.80
CA THR A 224 -14.96 -12.14 15.08
C THR A 224 -16.45 -12.41 14.92
N ASP A 225 -17.04 -11.93 13.84
CA ASP A 225 -18.48 -12.10 13.53
C ASP A 225 -18.77 -12.10 12.02
N LYS A 226 -19.98 -12.51 11.67
CA LYS A 226 -20.43 -12.59 10.28
C LYS A 226 -20.48 -11.25 9.56
N LYS A 227 -20.77 -10.18 10.30
CA LYS A 227 -20.85 -8.82 9.71
C LYS A 227 -19.47 -8.35 9.29
N ALA A 228 -18.45 -8.55 10.14
CA ALA A 228 -17.06 -8.22 9.85
C ALA A 228 -16.53 -9.04 8.67
N LEU A 229 -16.78 -10.36 8.63
CA LEU A 229 -16.42 -11.21 7.49
C LEU A 229 -17.07 -10.72 6.19
N ASN A 230 -18.39 -10.48 6.19
CA ASN A 230 -19.09 -10.03 5.00
C ASN A 230 -18.60 -8.64 4.53
N ALA A 231 -18.33 -7.72 5.46
CA ALA A 231 -17.77 -6.41 5.13
C ALA A 231 -16.40 -6.53 4.45
N TYR A 232 -15.55 -7.43 4.94
CA TYR A 232 -14.25 -7.72 4.32
C TYR A 232 -14.39 -8.31 2.92
N LEU A 233 -15.25 -9.32 2.74
CA LEU A 233 -15.48 -9.95 1.44
C LEU A 233 -16.06 -8.96 0.42
N LEU A 234 -17.00 -8.10 0.84
CA LEU A 234 -17.54 -7.03 0.00
C LEU A 234 -16.44 -6.05 -0.41
N ARG A 235 -15.57 -5.67 0.52
CA ARG A 235 -14.43 -4.79 0.23
C ARG A 235 -13.47 -5.39 -0.80
N LEU A 236 -13.20 -6.70 -0.72
CA LEU A 236 -12.38 -7.41 -1.71
C LEU A 236 -13.05 -7.46 -3.09
N GLU A 237 -14.37 -7.69 -3.13
CA GLU A 237 -15.13 -7.67 -4.37
C GLU A 237 -15.11 -6.28 -5.02
N GLU A 238 -15.32 -5.23 -4.24
CA GLU A 238 -15.22 -3.85 -4.71
C GLU A 238 -13.80 -3.52 -5.19
N ALA A 239 -12.76 -3.97 -4.48
CA ALA A 239 -11.38 -3.82 -4.92
C ALA A 239 -11.13 -4.51 -6.28
N ALA A 240 -11.66 -5.72 -6.48
CA ALA A 240 -11.54 -6.44 -7.74
C ALA A 240 -12.29 -5.77 -8.91
N LYS A 241 -13.40 -5.07 -8.63
CA LYS A 241 -14.13 -4.26 -9.62
C LYS A 241 -13.36 -3.00 -10.00
N ARG A 242 -12.59 -2.42 -9.05
CA ARG A 242 -11.81 -1.18 -9.22
C ARG A 242 -10.40 -1.42 -9.74
N ASP A 243 -9.97 -2.65 -9.96
CA ASP A 243 -8.62 -2.99 -10.42
C ASP A 243 -8.21 -2.13 -11.63
N HIS A 244 -7.14 -1.34 -11.46
CA HIS A 244 -6.64 -0.40 -12.47
C HIS A 244 -6.25 -1.06 -13.80
N ARG A 245 -5.90 -2.36 -13.79
CA ARG A 245 -5.57 -3.14 -15.00
C ARG A 245 -6.82 -3.40 -15.83
N LYS A 246 -7.95 -3.71 -15.18
CA LYS A 246 -9.26 -3.91 -15.85
C LYS A 246 -9.81 -2.59 -16.35
N ILE A 247 -9.81 -1.57 -15.49
CA ILE A 247 -10.31 -0.23 -15.84
C ILE A 247 -9.44 0.40 -16.91
N GLY A 248 -8.11 0.31 -16.80
CA GLY A 248 -7.17 0.82 -17.78
C GLY A 248 -7.39 0.24 -19.16
N LYS A 249 -7.62 -1.09 -19.25
CA LYS A 249 -7.98 -1.75 -20.51
C LYS A 249 -9.37 -1.31 -21.02
N GLN A 250 -10.37 -1.22 -20.12
CA GLN A 250 -11.74 -0.82 -20.49
C GLN A 250 -11.81 0.61 -21.02
N LEU A 251 -11.04 1.52 -20.46
CA LEU A 251 -10.97 2.94 -20.83
C LEU A 251 -9.89 3.26 -21.87
N ASP A 252 -9.14 2.25 -22.32
CA ASP A 252 -8.06 2.40 -23.30
C ASP A 252 -6.96 3.37 -22.83
N LEU A 253 -6.51 3.22 -21.56
CA LEU A 253 -5.53 4.14 -20.98
C LEU A 253 -4.09 3.73 -21.29
N TYR A 254 -3.79 2.44 -21.23
CA TYR A 254 -2.44 1.91 -21.42
C TYR A 254 -2.46 0.39 -21.64
N HIS A 255 -1.31 -0.15 -22.07
CA HIS A 255 -1.03 -1.58 -22.03
C HIS A 255 0.42 -1.88 -21.60
N MET A 256 0.68 -3.13 -21.29
CA MET A 256 2.01 -3.69 -21.05
C MET A 256 2.17 -4.95 -21.89
N GLN A 257 3.40 -5.22 -22.34
CA GLN A 257 3.71 -6.37 -23.18
C GLN A 257 5.10 -6.96 -22.87
N GLU A 258 5.38 -8.13 -23.41
CA GLU A 258 6.58 -8.92 -23.08
C GLU A 258 7.88 -8.26 -23.53
N GLU A 259 7.87 -7.45 -24.60
CA GLU A 259 9.07 -6.77 -25.09
C GLU A 259 9.56 -5.65 -24.18
N ALA A 260 8.70 -5.19 -23.25
CA ALA A 260 9.05 -4.17 -22.26
C ALA A 260 8.43 -4.52 -20.89
N PRO A 261 8.90 -5.59 -20.22
CA PRO A 261 8.27 -6.07 -19.00
C PRO A 261 8.39 -5.06 -17.86
N GLY A 262 7.25 -4.66 -17.29
CA GLY A 262 7.17 -3.65 -16.25
C GLY A 262 7.36 -2.21 -16.74
N MET A 263 7.21 -1.96 -18.04
CA MET A 263 7.21 -0.61 -18.65
C MET A 263 5.89 -0.35 -19.32
N VAL A 264 5.38 0.87 -19.25
CA VAL A 264 4.02 1.23 -19.67
C VAL A 264 4.01 1.81 -21.07
N PHE A 265 3.14 1.27 -21.93
CA PHE A 265 2.76 1.88 -23.20
C PHE A 265 1.49 2.71 -22.99
N TRP A 266 1.65 4.02 -22.91
CA TRP A 266 0.53 4.94 -22.70
C TRP A 266 -0.26 5.17 -23.98
N HIS A 267 -1.59 5.00 -23.93
CA HIS A 267 -2.48 5.40 -25.01
C HIS A 267 -2.87 6.87 -24.84
N ASN A 268 -3.53 7.43 -25.84
CA ASN A 268 -3.86 8.86 -25.85
C ASN A 268 -4.61 9.33 -24.60
N ASP A 269 -5.60 8.57 -24.15
CA ASP A 269 -6.43 8.97 -23.02
C ASP A 269 -5.66 8.83 -21.68
N GLY A 270 -4.86 7.78 -21.54
CA GLY A 270 -3.96 7.62 -20.38
C GLY A 270 -2.84 8.65 -20.34
N TRP A 271 -2.24 8.94 -21.50
CA TRP A 271 -1.22 9.98 -21.61
C TRP A 271 -1.77 11.38 -21.32
N THR A 272 -3.04 11.62 -21.64
CA THR A 272 -3.72 12.88 -21.27
C THR A 272 -3.81 13.01 -19.76
N ILE A 273 -4.23 11.96 -19.03
CA ILE A 273 -4.25 11.95 -17.55
C ILE A 273 -2.85 12.25 -17.01
N PHE A 274 -1.83 11.57 -17.54
CA PHE A 274 -0.45 11.75 -17.13
C PHE A 274 -0.01 13.22 -17.26
N ARG A 275 -0.25 13.84 -18.41
CA ARG A 275 0.10 15.25 -18.66
C ARG A 275 -0.68 16.24 -17.78
N GLU A 276 -1.94 15.97 -17.49
CA GLU A 276 -2.73 16.79 -16.57
C GLU A 276 -2.16 16.75 -15.15
N LEU A 277 -1.71 15.57 -14.68
CA LEU A 277 -1.01 15.45 -13.40
C LEU A 277 0.33 16.21 -13.41
N GLU A 278 1.14 16.08 -14.46
CA GLU A 278 2.36 16.89 -14.61
C GLU A 278 2.07 18.39 -14.57
N THR A 279 1.01 18.82 -15.26
CA THR A 279 0.58 20.23 -15.29
C THR A 279 0.16 20.71 -13.90
N PHE A 280 -0.57 19.87 -13.17
CA PHE A 280 -0.95 20.13 -11.78
C PHE A 280 0.28 20.28 -10.89
N VAL A 281 1.19 19.31 -10.92
CA VAL A 281 2.43 19.34 -10.13
C VAL A 281 3.25 20.59 -10.48
N ARG A 282 3.43 20.92 -11.77
CA ARG A 282 4.14 22.15 -12.19
C ARG A 282 3.51 23.42 -11.64
N SER A 283 2.18 23.47 -11.55
CA SER A 283 1.52 24.63 -10.94
C SER A 283 1.91 24.81 -9.47
N LYS A 284 2.02 23.69 -8.74
CA LYS A 284 2.46 23.67 -7.33
C LYS A 284 3.96 23.96 -7.19
N LEU A 285 4.79 23.39 -8.05
CA LEU A 285 6.23 23.70 -8.07
C LEU A 285 6.49 25.21 -8.24
N LYS A 286 5.74 25.87 -9.14
CA LYS A 286 5.84 27.32 -9.34
C LYS A 286 5.39 28.08 -8.09
N GLU A 287 4.31 27.69 -7.46
CA GLU A 287 3.78 28.31 -6.22
C GLU A 287 4.82 28.23 -5.08
N TYR A 288 5.49 27.09 -4.95
CA TYR A 288 6.52 26.84 -3.94
C TYR A 288 7.95 27.19 -4.40
N GLN A 289 8.09 27.91 -5.51
CA GLN A 289 9.36 28.46 -6.03
C GLN A 289 10.43 27.42 -6.36
N TYR A 290 10.03 26.26 -6.90
CA TYR A 290 10.96 25.26 -7.42
C TYR A 290 11.43 25.64 -8.83
N GLN A 291 12.70 25.33 -9.13
CA GLN A 291 13.26 25.35 -10.48
C GLN A 291 13.12 23.96 -11.10
N GLU A 292 12.45 23.84 -12.24
CA GLU A 292 12.38 22.59 -12.97
C GLU A 292 13.68 22.38 -13.76
N VAL A 293 14.34 21.25 -13.56
CA VAL A 293 15.59 20.85 -14.21
C VAL A 293 15.41 19.51 -14.93
N LYS A 294 16.39 19.13 -15.77
CA LYS A 294 16.39 17.83 -16.46
C LYS A 294 17.80 17.25 -16.47
N GLY A 295 17.97 16.12 -15.78
CA GLY A 295 19.21 15.35 -15.79
C GLY A 295 19.29 14.35 -16.95
N PRO A 296 20.50 13.86 -17.31
CA PRO A 296 20.67 12.79 -18.27
C PRO A 296 19.98 11.50 -17.83
N PHE A 297 19.49 10.76 -18.80
CA PHE A 297 18.84 9.47 -18.57
C PHE A 297 19.84 8.35 -18.20
N MET A 298 21.01 8.39 -18.81
CA MET A 298 22.06 7.41 -18.65
C MET A 298 23.36 8.12 -18.24
N MET A 299 24.04 7.60 -17.24
CA MET A 299 25.25 8.18 -16.67
C MET A 299 26.31 7.12 -16.45
N ASP A 300 27.60 7.51 -16.51
CA ASP A 300 28.75 6.66 -16.31
C ASP A 300 28.75 6.01 -14.90
N ARG A 301 29.18 4.76 -14.82
CA ARG A 301 29.31 3.96 -13.59
C ARG A 301 30.08 4.70 -12.49
N VAL A 302 31.13 5.45 -12.83
CA VAL A 302 31.95 6.19 -11.86
C VAL A 302 31.14 7.13 -10.98
N LEU A 303 30.06 7.72 -11.50
CA LEU A 303 29.18 8.58 -10.69
C LEU A 303 28.46 7.76 -9.62
N TRP A 304 28.01 6.56 -9.94
CA TRP A 304 27.29 5.67 -9.04
C TRP A 304 28.19 5.03 -7.99
N GLU A 305 29.47 4.78 -8.33
CA GLU A 305 30.49 4.36 -7.36
C GLU A 305 30.79 5.47 -6.35
N LYS A 306 30.98 6.71 -6.80
CA LYS A 306 31.22 7.86 -5.90
C LYS A 306 30.11 8.06 -4.89
N THR A 307 28.87 7.84 -5.30
CA THR A 307 27.70 8.00 -4.44
C THR A 307 27.43 6.80 -3.53
N GLY A 308 28.09 5.68 -3.75
CA GLY A 308 27.88 4.43 -3.02
C GLY A 308 26.66 3.60 -3.49
N HIS A 309 25.95 4.06 -4.53
CA HIS A 309 24.84 3.31 -5.07
C HIS A 309 25.26 2.03 -5.76
N TRP A 310 26.44 2.02 -6.39
CA TRP A 310 26.96 0.83 -7.05
C TRP A 310 27.14 -0.34 -6.10
N ASP A 311 27.62 -0.10 -4.89
CA ASP A 311 27.89 -1.14 -3.89
C ASP A 311 26.63 -1.64 -3.17
N ASN A 312 25.63 -0.74 -3.01
CA ASN A 312 24.43 -1.03 -2.20
C ASN A 312 23.17 -1.28 -3.03
N TYR A 313 23.17 -0.99 -4.34
CA TYR A 313 21.96 -0.97 -5.17
C TYR A 313 22.16 -1.59 -6.57
N LYS A 314 23.31 -2.19 -6.86
CA LYS A 314 23.69 -2.70 -8.18
C LYS A 314 22.67 -3.68 -8.78
N ASP A 315 22.14 -4.60 -7.99
CA ASP A 315 21.21 -5.63 -8.47
C ASP A 315 19.88 -5.04 -8.96
N ALA A 316 19.52 -3.84 -8.49
CA ALA A 316 18.34 -3.10 -8.92
C ALA A 316 18.63 -2.14 -10.09
N MET A 317 19.84 -2.10 -10.64
CA MET A 317 20.20 -1.22 -11.75
C MET A 317 20.16 -1.91 -13.10
N PHE A 318 19.72 -1.19 -14.14
CA PHE A 318 19.96 -1.57 -15.53
C PHE A 318 21.30 -0.98 -15.98
N THR A 319 22.22 -1.84 -16.41
CA THR A 319 23.54 -1.44 -16.89
C THR A 319 23.70 -1.75 -18.38
N THR A 320 24.54 -0.99 -19.05
CA THR A 320 24.91 -1.19 -20.44
C THR A 320 26.37 -0.79 -20.65
N SER A 321 26.97 -1.22 -21.73
CA SER A 321 28.33 -0.84 -22.11
C SER A 321 28.38 -0.29 -23.52
N SER A 322 29.18 0.77 -23.72
CA SER A 322 29.48 1.35 -25.02
C SER A 322 30.86 2.00 -24.97
N GLU A 323 31.63 1.94 -26.07
CA GLU A 323 32.94 2.60 -26.19
C GLU A 323 33.92 2.29 -25.04
N ASN A 324 33.92 1.03 -24.57
CA ASN A 324 34.70 0.55 -23.41
C ASN A 324 34.38 1.24 -22.07
N ARG A 325 33.16 1.77 -21.92
CA ARG A 325 32.64 2.33 -20.67
C ARG A 325 31.40 1.60 -20.24
N GLU A 326 31.21 1.48 -18.93
CA GLU A 326 29.97 1.00 -18.32
C GLU A 326 29.09 2.20 -17.94
N TYR A 327 27.83 2.10 -18.31
CA TYR A 327 26.80 3.09 -18.00
C TYR A 327 25.67 2.46 -17.19
N CYS A 328 24.97 3.28 -16.44
CA CYS A 328 23.76 2.91 -15.74
C CYS A 328 22.60 3.78 -16.22
N ILE A 329 21.47 3.15 -16.51
CA ILE A 329 20.19 3.85 -16.64
C ILE A 329 19.80 4.28 -15.25
N LYS A 330 19.57 5.57 -15.03
CA LYS A 330 19.40 6.13 -13.69
C LYS A 330 18.24 5.47 -12.90
N PRO A 331 18.50 4.90 -11.70
CA PRO A 331 17.45 4.43 -10.81
C PRO A 331 16.86 5.55 -9.93
N MET A 332 17.54 6.71 -9.88
CA MET A 332 17.16 7.91 -9.14
C MET A 332 17.84 9.17 -9.71
N ASN A 333 17.37 10.35 -9.31
CA ASN A 333 17.79 11.62 -9.90
C ASN A 333 18.84 12.36 -9.07
N CYS A 334 19.00 12.03 -7.80
CA CYS A 334 19.82 12.76 -6.84
C CYS A 334 21.26 13.04 -7.30
N PRO A 335 22.05 12.08 -7.87
CA PRO A 335 23.40 12.39 -8.32
C PRO A 335 23.42 13.42 -9.46
N GLY A 336 22.43 13.37 -10.34
CA GLY A 336 22.30 14.35 -11.44
C GLY A 336 22.05 15.76 -10.94
N HIS A 337 21.19 15.92 -9.94
CA HIS A 337 20.90 17.24 -9.34
C HIS A 337 22.12 17.83 -8.63
N VAL A 338 22.91 17.00 -7.94
CA VAL A 338 24.18 17.46 -7.36
C VAL A 338 25.16 17.93 -8.45
N GLN A 339 25.21 17.24 -9.62
CA GLN A 339 26.04 17.70 -10.74
C GLN A 339 25.56 19.05 -11.30
N ILE A 340 24.25 19.31 -11.32
CA ILE A 340 23.70 20.62 -11.72
C ILE A 340 24.04 21.67 -10.67
N PHE A 341 23.90 21.36 -9.37
CA PHE A 341 24.28 22.25 -8.28
C PHE A 341 25.75 22.68 -8.38
N ASN A 342 26.63 21.76 -8.72
CA ASN A 342 28.06 21.98 -8.83
C ASN A 342 28.48 22.92 -10.00
N GLN A 343 27.54 23.26 -10.90
CA GLN A 343 27.84 24.21 -11.99
C GLN A 343 27.81 25.64 -11.47
N GLY A 344 28.96 26.26 -11.47
CA GLY A 344 29.17 27.64 -10.95
C GLY A 344 29.25 27.72 -9.42
N LEU A 345 29.83 28.80 -8.95
CA LEU A 345 29.96 29.07 -7.53
C LEU A 345 28.62 29.47 -6.93
N LYS A 346 28.25 28.87 -5.80
CA LYS A 346 27.08 29.23 -5.01
C LYS A 346 27.49 29.91 -3.71
N SER A 347 26.67 30.82 -3.21
CA SER A 347 26.80 31.42 -1.89
C SER A 347 25.60 31.07 -1.01
N TYR A 348 25.72 31.29 0.29
CA TYR A 348 24.61 31.11 1.23
C TYR A 348 23.35 31.92 0.84
N ARG A 349 23.51 33.02 0.08
CA ARG A 349 22.38 33.84 -0.41
C ARG A 349 21.60 33.20 -1.54
N ASP A 350 22.20 32.21 -2.21
CA ASP A 350 21.54 31.43 -3.27
C ASP A 350 20.71 30.26 -2.70
N LEU A 351 20.83 30.03 -1.40
CA LEU A 351 20.15 28.95 -0.68
C LEU A 351 18.91 29.48 0.08
N PRO A 352 17.84 28.74 0.20
CA PRO A 352 17.65 27.35 -0.28
C PRO A 352 17.46 27.31 -1.79
N LEU A 353 18.13 26.36 -2.46
CA LEU A 353 17.97 26.11 -3.89
C LEU A 353 17.12 24.84 -4.09
N ARG A 354 15.91 25.01 -4.62
CA ARG A 354 14.93 23.93 -4.82
C ARG A 354 14.90 23.51 -6.27
N MET A 355 15.39 22.30 -6.59
CA MET A 355 15.39 21.72 -7.92
C MET A 355 14.39 20.58 -8.00
N ALA A 356 13.49 20.59 -9.00
CA ALA A 356 12.52 19.54 -9.25
C ALA A 356 12.70 18.95 -10.65
N GLU A 357 12.43 17.67 -10.80
CA GLU A 357 12.48 16.97 -12.08
C GLU A 357 11.35 15.94 -12.18
N PHE A 358 10.64 15.91 -13.31
CA PHE A 358 9.93 14.69 -13.70
C PHE A 358 10.97 13.70 -14.25
N GLY A 359 11.55 12.95 -13.31
CA GLY A 359 12.68 12.08 -13.55
C GLY A 359 12.25 10.69 -13.99
N SER A 360 12.53 10.34 -15.26
CA SER A 360 12.34 8.96 -15.71
C SER A 360 13.43 8.07 -15.12
N CYS A 361 13.05 7.19 -14.21
CA CYS A 361 13.90 6.26 -13.49
C CYS A 361 13.58 4.81 -13.86
N HIS A 362 14.59 3.95 -13.78
CA HIS A 362 14.42 2.52 -14.05
C HIS A 362 15.04 1.70 -12.93
N ARG A 363 14.27 0.71 -12.44
CA ARG A 363 14.72 -0.24 -11.41
C ARG A 363 14.44 -1.65 -11.86
N ASN A 364 15.42 -2.52 -11.78
CA ASN A 364 15.30 -3.92 -12.19
C ASN A 364 14.53 -4.73 -11.13
N GLU A 365 13.26 -4.40 -10.97
CA GLU A 365 12.36 -5.13 -10.06
C GLU A 365 12.21 -6.59 -10.51
N PRO A 366 12.16 -7.57 -9.58
CA PRO A 366 11.93 -8.97 -9.92
C PRO A 366 10.61 -9.14 -10.67
N SER A 367 10.58 -10.02 -11.69
CA SER A 367 9.38 -10.20 -12.53
C SER A 367 8.14 -10.63 -11.72
N GLY A 368 8.31 -11.45 -10.69
CA GLY A 368 7.23 -11.88 -9.80
C GLY A 368 6.64 -10.78 -8.91
N ALA A 369 7.33 -9.64 -8.79
CA ALA A 369 6.87 -8.50 -8.00
C ALA A 369 6.10 -7.46 -8.84
N LEU A 370 6.11 -7.56 -10.18
CA LEU A 370 5.44 -6.61 -11.06
C LEU A 370 3.92 -6.69 -10.92
N HIS A 371 3.26 -5.53 -10.85
CA HIS A 371 1.82 -5.47 -10.65
C HIS A 371 1.18 -4.25 -11.31
N GLY A 372 0.84 -4.34 -12.59
CA GLY A 372 0.24 -3.25 -13.35
C GLY A 372 1.02 -1.94 -13.18
N LEU A 373 0.32 -0.82 -12.95
CA LEU A 373 0.94 0.48 -12.66
C LEU A 373 1.51 0.58 -11.23
N MET A 374 1.11 -0.31 -10.31
CA MET A 374 1.48 -0.22 -8.89
C MET A 374 2.95 -0.57 -8.64
N ARG A 375 3.52 -1.47 -9.44
CA ARG A 375 4.93 -1.84 -9.37
C ARG A 375 5.48 -2.11 -10.75
N VAL A 376 6.30 -1.20 -11.23
CA VAL A 376 6.85 -1.12 -12.58
C VAL A 376 8.38 -1.09 -12.53
N ARG A 377 9.02 -1.32 -13.67
CA ARG A 377 10.48 -1.18 -13.83
C ARG A 377 10.88 0.19 -14.39
N GLY A 378 10.04 0.80 -15.22
CA GLY A 378 10.22 2.15 -15.75
C GLY A 378 9.13 3.06 -15.23
N PHE A 379 9.50 4.18 -14.58
CA PHE A 379 8.55 5.11 -13.99
C PHE A 379 9.07 6.55 -14.01
N THR A 380 8.15 7.49 -13.91
CA THR A 380 8.44 8.92 -13.80
C THR A 380 8.15 9.38 -12.38
N GLN A 381 9.16 9.92 -11.70
CA GLN A 381 9.05 10.40 -10.32
C GLN A 381 8.89 11.92 -10.32
N ASP A 382 7.99 12.46 -9.46
CA ASP A 382 7.86 13.88 -9.15
C ASP A 382 8.93 14.29 -8.11
N ASP A 383 10.17 14.13 -8.50
CA ASP A 383 11.33 14.20 -7.61
C ASP A 383 11.83 15.64 -7.45
N ALA A 384 12.31 15.96 -6.27
CA ALA A 384 13.03 17.22 -6.04
C ALA A 384 14.09 17.07 -4.97
N HIS A 385 15.11 17.93 -5.10
CA HIS A 385 16.22 18.06 -4.16
C HIS A 385 16.38 19.51 -3.78
N ILE A 386 16.39 19.75 -2.47
CA ILE A 386 16.55 21.07 -1.89
C ILE A 386 17.93 21.13 -1.27
N PHE A 387 18.76 22.06 -1.73
CA PHE A 387 20.06 22.34 -1.16
C PHE A 387 19.92 23.55 -0.23
N CYS A 388 20.24 23.38 1.05
CA CYS A 388 20.02 24.41 2.05
C CYS A 388 21.15 24.42 3.10
N THR A 389 21.19 25.47 3.92
CA THR A 389 22.03 25.46 5.12
C THR A 389 21.41 24.63 6.23
N GLU A 390 22.16 24.30 7.27
CA GLU A 390 21.63 23.54 8.42
C GLU A 390 20.48 24.30 9.12
N GLU A 391 20.56 25.61 9.22
CA GLU A 391 19.53 26.45 9.84
C GLU A 391 18.23 26.49 9.03
N GLN A 392 18.30 26.28 7.71
CA GLN A 392 17.14 26.29 6.82
C GLN A 392 16.40 24.96 6.77
N VAL A 393 17.00 23.86 7.28
CA VAL A 393 16.43 22.50 7.18
C VAL A 393 15.00 22.44 7.66
N ARG A 394 14.73 22.97 8.85
CA ARG A 394 13.39 22.91 9.46
C ARG A 394 12.34 23.64 8.63
N ASP A 395 12.63 24.83 8.17
CA ASP A 395 11.70 25.62 7.34
C ASP A 395 11.40 24.93 6.02
N GLU A 396 12.41 24.30 5.40
CA GLU A 396 12.25 23.57 4.15
C GLU A 396 11.45 22.27 4.33
N VAL A 397 11.69 21.53 5.41
CA VAL A 397 10.89 20.35 5.76
C VAL A 397 9.43 20.75 6.02
N ASN A 398 9.19 21.83 6.77
CA ASN A 398 7.84 22.37 6.99
C ASN A 398 7.16 22.78 5.67
N ALA A 399 7.89 23.37 4.73
CA ALA A 399 7.37 23.71 3.40
C ALA A 399 7.00 22.44 2.59
N CYS A 400 7.84 21.39 2.66
CA CYS A 400 7.54 20.10 2.04
C CYS A 400 6.28 19.46 2.62
N ILE A 401 6.13 19.46 3.94
CA ILE A 401 4.94 18.92 4.62
C ILE A 401 3.68 19.64 4.14
N ARG A 402 3.68 20.98 4.14
CA ARG A 402 2.53 21.77 3.63
C ARG A 402 2.19 21.44 2.18
N LEU A 403 3.21 21.30 1.33
CA LEU A 403 3.03 20.95 -0.08
C LEU A 403 2.41 19.56 -0.25
N VAL A 404 2.81 18.56 0.57
CA VAL A 404 2.23 17.21 0.56
C VAL A 404 0.73 17.27 0.85
N TYR A 405 0.32 17.93 1.94
CA TYR A 405 -1.10 18.02 2.32
C TYR A 405 -1.92 18.82 1.30
N ASP A 406 -1.38 19.92 0.78
CA ASP A 406 -2.04 20.71 -0.27
C ASP A 406 -2.30 19.87 -1.54
N MET A 407 -1.31 19.08 -1.97
CA MET A 407 -1.48 18.23 -3.13
C MET A 407 -2.46 17.08 -2.91
N TYR A 408 -2.37 16.39 -1.77
CA TYR A 408 -3.26 15.25 -1.48
C TYR A 408 -4.72 15.65 -1.28
N SER A 409 -4.96 16.80 -0.63
CA SER A 409 -6.32 17.33 -0.46
C SER A 409 -7.02 17.62 -1.79
N THR A 410 -6.25 18.02 -2.84
CA THR A 410 -6.80 18.25 -4.19
C THR A 410 -7.40 16.97 -4.80
N PHE A 411 -6.91 15.80 -4.42
CA PHE A 411 -7.44 14.50 -4.86
C PHE A 411 -8.45 13.88 -3.88
N GLY A 412 -8.74 14.54 -2.76
CA GLY A 412 -9.70 14.08 -1.75
C GLY A 412 -9.17 13.04 -0.78
N PHE A 413 -7.85 12.85 -0.68
CA PHE A 413 -7.27 11.97 0.32
C PHE A 413 -7.24 12.67 1.69
N GLU A 414 -8.15 12.23 2.58
CA GLU A 414 -8.29 12.79 3.93
C GLU A 414 -7.50 12.01 4.98
N LYS A 415 -7.41 10.68 4.81
CA LYS A 415 -6.70 9.81 5.75
C LYS A 415 -5.25 9.61 5.30
N ILE A 416 -4.34 10.28 6.00
CA ILE A 416 -2.90 10.22 5.78
C ILE A 416 -2.25 9.76 7.08
N VAL A 417 -1.50 8.67 7.03
CA VAL A 417 -0.68 8.19 8.16
C VAL A 417 0.77 8.56 7.89
N VAL A 418 1.39 9.18 8.89
CA VAL A 418 2.77 9.68 8.80
C VAL A 418 3.66 8.83 9.69
N LYS A 419 4.80 8.41 9.15
CA LYS A 419 5.83 7.68 9.89
C LYS A 419 7.17 8.37 9.78
N LEU A 420 7.94 8.35 10.86
CA LEU A 420 9.32 8.82 10.93
C LEU A 420 10.25 7.61 11.02
N SER A 421 10.91 7.29 9.92
CA SER A 421 11.83 6.17 9.80
C SER A 421 13.23 6.59 10.24
N THR A 422 13.74 5.93 11.28
CA THR A 422 15.00 6.26 11.93
C THR A 422 16.17 5.44 11.38
N ARG A 423 17.36 5.68 11.91
CA ARG A 423 18.62 5.10 11.47
C ARG A 423 18.61 3.57 11.39
N PRO A 424 19.06 2.98 10.25
CA PRO A 424 19.27 1.55 10.13
C PRO A 424 20.62 1.13 10.76
N GLU A 425 20.81 -0.16 10.97
CA GLU A 425 22.07 -0.71 11.51
C GLU A 425 23.27 -0.36 10.59
N LYS A 426 23.11 -0.57 9.27
CA LYS A 426 24.11 -0.15 8.26
C LYS A 426 23.77 1.24 7.77
N ARG A 427 24.59 2.23 8.15
CA ARG A 427 24.39 3.63 7.81
C ARG A 427 25.70 4.37 7.57
N ILE A 428 25.61 5.55 6.97
CA ILE A 428 26.68 6.52 6.77
C ILE A 428 26.46 7.71 7.71
N GLY A 429 27.55 8.30 8.21
CA GLY A 429 27.51 9.47 9.11
C GLY A 429 27.69 9.07 10.58
N SER A 430 27.91 10.09 11.44
CA SER A 430 28.06 9.91 12.87
C SER A 430 26.71 9.85 13.59
N ASP A 431 26.70 9.30 14.80
CA ASP A 431 25.49 9.24 15.62
C ASP A 431 24.94 10.63 15.93
N GLU A 432 25.80 11.62 16.17
CA GLU A 432 25.40 13.02 16.44
C GLU A 432 24.67 13.63 15.23
N THR A 433 25.12 13.32 14.00
CA THR A 433 24.46 13.77 12.77
C THR A 433 23.06 13.17 12.65
N TRP A 434 22.94 11.87 12.96
CA TRP A 434 21.65 11.18 12.94
C TRP A 434 20.70 11.68 14.03
N ASP A 435 21.20 11.88 15.27
CA ASP A 435 20.40 12.41 16.39
C ASP A 435 19.77 13.76 16.03
N ARG A 436 20.58 14.66 15.43
CA ARG A 436 20.10 15.97 14.98
C ARG A 436 19.09 15.84 13.84
N ALA A 437 19.38 15.02 12.82
CA ALA A 437 18.52 14.85 11.68
C ALA A 437 17.15 14.26 12.05
N GLU A 438 17.13 13.24 12.92
CA GLU A 438 15.89 12.65 13.43
C GLU A 438 15.09 13.64 14.26
N ALA A 439 15.77 14.43 15.13
CA ALA A 439 15.14 15.47 15.93
C ALA A 439 14.53 16.60 15.06
N ASP A 440 15.24 17.07 14.03
CA ASP A 440 14.73 18.10 13.13
C ASP A 440 13.46 17.66 12.40
N LEU A 441 13.41 16.39 11.94
CA LEU A 441 12.20 15.85 11.31
C LEU A 441 11.04 15.68 12.30
N ALA A 442 11.32 15.22 13.52
CA ALA A 442 10.30 15.07 14.56
C ALA A 442 9.71 16.44 14.96
N VAL A 443 10.56 17.43 15.22
CA VAL A 443 10.13 18.79 15.56
C VAL A 443 9.29 19.41 14.43
N ALA A 444 9.67 19.21 13.16
CA ALA A 444 8.89 19.71 12.04
C ALA A 444 7.48 19.09 11.99
N LEU A 445 7.33 17.81 12.30
CA LEU A 445 6.02 17.17 12.38
C LEU A 445 5.18 17.70 13.56
N GLU A 446 5.80 17.88 14.73
CA GLU A 446 5.17 18.44 15.94
C GLU A 446 4.70 19.89 15.72
N GLU A 447 5.52 20.75 15.11
CA GLU A 447 5.17 22.14 14.78
C GLU A 447 3.96 22.24 13.83
N ASN A 448 3.77 21.27 12.94
CA ASN A 448 2.61 21.18 12.07
C ASN A 448 1.42 20.43 12.70
N ASN A 449 1.51 20.03 13.98
CA ASN A 449 0.49 19.23 14.70
C ASN A 449 0.12 17.94 13.98
N ILE A 450 1.09 17.26 13.37
CA ILE A 450 0.88 16.02 12.64
C ILE A 450 1.22 14.84 13.56
N PRO A 451 0.25 13.97 13.86
CA PRO A 451 0.53 12.74 14.58
C PRO A 451 1.38 11.80 13.71
N PHE A 452 2.41 11.21 14.29
CA PHE A 452 3.29 10.28 13.59
C PHE A 452 3.74 9.14 14.49
N GLU A 453 4.19 8.06 13.87
CA GLU A 453 4.76 6.87 14.51
C GLU A 453 6.23 6.74 14.13
N TYR A 454 7.07 6.35 15.09
CA TYR A 454 8.45 5.99 14.80
C TYR A 454 8.51 4.61 14.16
N GLN A 455 9.27 4.50 13.07
CA GLN A 455 9.59 3.26 12.38
C GLN A 455 11.10 3.01 12.53
N LEU A 456 11.46 2.28 13.59
CA LEU A 456 12.86 2.09 13.98
C LEU A 456 13.62 1.25 12.95
N GLY A 457 14.78 1.75 12.52
CA GLY A 457 15.67 1.02 11.62
C GLY A 457 15.32 1.06 10.12
N GLU A 458 14.23 1.75 9.74
CA GLU A 458 13.71 1.75 8.37
C GLU A 458 14.14 2.99 7.53
N GLY A 459 14.98 3.84 8.09
CA GLY A 459 15.57 4.97 7.38
C GLY A 459 16.46 4.53 6.21
N ALA A 460 16.77 5.44 5.30
CA ALA A 460 17.76 5.18 4.27
C ALA A 460 19.17 5.11 4.88
N PHE A 461 20.11 4.45 4.23
CA PHE A 461 21.48 4.34 4.73
C PHE A 461 22.20 5.70 4.86
N TYR A 462 21.69 6.75 4.23
CA TYR A 462 22.24 8.10 4.20
C TYR A 462 21.45 9.14 5.00
N GLY A 463 20.27 8.81 5.50
CA GLY A 463 19.49 9.73 6.33
C GLY A 463 18.09 9.23 6.73
N PRO A 464 17.52 9.85 7.79
CA PRO A 464 16.15 9.56 8.22
C PRO A 464 15.13 10.12 7.23
N LYS A 465 13.89 9.61 7.28
CA LYS A 465 12.84 10.02 6.37
C LYS A 465 11.47 10.12 7.04
N ILE A 466 10.68 11.09 6.60
CA ILE A 466 9.23 11.12 6.82
C ILE A 466 8.56 10.40 5.65
N GLU A 467 7.66 9.50 5.95
CA GLU A 467 6.87 8.75 4.97
C GLU A 467 5.39 9.08 5.13
N PHE A 468 4.73 9.39 4.01
CA PHE A 468 3.30 9.69 3.95
C PHE A 468 2.58 8.54 3.26
N THR A 469 1.69 7.89 4.00
CA THR A 469 0.87 6.79 3.52
C THR A 469 -0.57 7.26 3.36
N LEU A 470 -1.07 7.20 2.12
CA LEU A 470 -2.46 7.48 1.79
C LEU A 470 -3.32 6.25 2.03
N TYR A 471 -4.54 6.47 2.46
CA TYR A 471 -5.57 5.43 2.48
C TYR A 471 -6.63 5.75 1.43
N ASP A 472 -6.92 4.78 0.56
CA ASP A 472 -7.95 4.91 -0.45
C ASP A 472 -9.35 4.63 0.12
N CYS A 473 -10.39 4.79 -0.70
CA CYS A 473 -11.79 4.56 -0.34
C CYS A 473 -12.12 3.12 0.11
N LEU A 474 -11.16 2.19 -0.01
CA LEU A 474 -11.24 0.80 0.44
C LEU A 474 -10.37 0.52 1.66
N ASP A 475 -9.85 1.56 2.33
CA ASP A 475 -8.89 1.47 3.44
C ASP A 475 -7.58 0.73 3.11
N ARG A 476 -7.15 0.74 1.84
CA ARG A 476 -5.84 0.19 1.45
C ARG A 476 -4.77 1.27 1.58
N ALA A 477 -3.65 0.89 2.18
CA ALA A 477 -2.53 1.77 2.44
C ALA A 477 -1.60 1.90 1.21
N TRP A 478 -1.27 3.14 0.82
CA TRP A 478 -0.39 3.46 -0.30
C TRP A 478 0.68 4.46 0.15
N GLN A 479 1.89 3.98 0.38
CA GLN A 479 3.02 4.86 0.63
C GLN A 479 3.37 5.60 -0.67
N CYS A 480 3.26 6.93 -0.67
CA CYS A 480 3.52 7.79 -1.84
C CYS A 480 4.59 8.84 -1.53
N GLY A 481 4.30 9.74 -0.60
CA GLY A 481 5.18 10.86 -0.28
C GLY A 481 6.34 10.49 0.63
N THR A 482 7.49 11.10 0.39
CA THR A 482 8.67 10.99 1.26
C THR A 482 9.39 12.32 1.34
N VAL A 483 9.94 12.63 2.52
CA VAL A 483 10.88 13.74 2.76
C VAL A 483 12.06 13.15 3.53
N GLN A 484 13.26 13.21 2.96
CA GLN A 484 14.48 12.59 3.52
C GLN A 484 15.58 13.64 3.68
N LEU A 485 16.27 13.61 4.81
CA LEU A 485 17.49 14.40 4.99
C LEU A 485 18.71 13.60 4.54
N ASP A 486 19.64 14.28 3.91
CA ASP A 486 20.91 13.72 3.45
C ASP A 486 22.07 14.69 3.70
N PHE A 487 22.94 14.31 4.62
CA PHE A 487 24.18 15.03 4.94
C PHE A 487 25.40 14.42 4.23
N SER A 488 25.24 13.37 3.45
CA SER A 488 26.32 12.56 2.89
C SER A 488 26.56 12.78 1.41
N LEU A 489 25.52 12.70 0.59
CA LEU A 489 25.64 12.72 -0.87
C LEU A 489 26.26 14.02 -1.41
N PRO A 490 25.90 15.23 -0.90
CA PRO A 490 26.54 16.46 -1.33
C PRO A 490 28.06 16.42 -1.13
N SER A 491 28.52 15.99 0.05
CA SER A 491 29.95 15.86 0.38
C SER A 491 30.67 14.86 -0.54
N ARG A 492 30.07 13.71 -0.79
CA ARG A 492 30.65 12.65 -1.67
C ARG A 492 30.84 13.11 -3.11
N LEU A 493 29.99 14.01 -3.57
CA LEU A 493 30.05 14.60 -4.91
C LEU A 493 30.71 15.99 -4.90
N SER A 494 31.38 16.37 -3.81
CA SER A 494 32.11 17.63 -3.66
C SER A 494 31.24 18.89 -3.86
N ALA A 495 29.97 18.82 -3.50
CA ALA A 495 29.08 19.97 -3.50
C ALA A 495 29.48 20.96 -2.40
N SER A 496 29.58 22.24 -2.72
CA SER A 496 29.93 23.27 -1.75
C SER A 496 29.33 24.61 -2.13
N TYR A 497 29.11 25.45 -1.12
CA TYR A 497 28.76 26.86 -1.25
C TYR A 497 29.66 27.74 -0.38
N ILE A 498 29.67 29.03 -0.63
CA ILE A 498 30.41 30.01 0.21
C ILE A 498 29.48 30.51 1.32
N GLY A 499 29.84 30.20 2.56
CA GLY A 499 29.13 30.67 3.75
C GLY A 499 29.36 32.16 4.05
N GLU A 500 28.72 32.67 5.10
CA GLU A 500 28.86 34.07 5.55
C GLU A 500 30.29 34.41 5.98
N SER A 501 31.01 33.42 6.52
CA SER A 501 32.43 33.54 6.88
C SER A 501 33.38 33.56 5.69
N ASN A 502 32.87 33.52 4.47
CA ASN A 502 33.64 33.42 3.23
C ASN A 502 34.42 32.09 3.07
N GLU A 503 34.04 31.06 3.84
CA GLU A 503 34.58 29.69 3.76
C GLU A 503 33.66 28.76 2.96
N ARG A 504 34.25 27.68 2.41
CA ARG A 504 33.48 26.66 1.73
C ARG A 504 32.78 25.77 2.76
N GLN A 505 31.48 25.61 2.58
CA GLN A 505 30.61 24.72 3.38
C GLN A 505 29.88 23.73 2.48
N VAL A 506 29.55 22.57 3.03
CA VAL A 506 28.76 21.55 2.35
C VAL A 506 27.28 21.81 2.65
N PRO A 507 26.39 21.86 1.64
CA PRO A 507 24.96 22.02 1.89
C PRO A 507 24.34 20.75 2.45
N VAL A 508 23.28 20.88 3.24
CA VAL A 508 22.35 19.80 3.51
C VAL A 508 21.48 19.60 2.28
N MET A 509 21.15 18.36 1.96
CA MET A 509 20.24 18.03 0.87
C MET A 509 18.97 17.36 1.41
N ILE A 510 17.82 17.86 0.97
CA ILE A 510 16.52 17.26 1.28
C ILE A 510 16.01 16.64 -0.01
N HIS A 511 15.79 15.33 0.01
CA HIS A 511 15.11 14.59 -1.05
C HIS A 511 13.61 14.60 -0.78
N ARG A 512 12.79 14.90 -1.77
CA ARG A 512 11.34 14.74 -1.64
C ARG A 512 10.69 14.22 -2.92
N ALA A 513 9.74 13.35 -2.75
CA ALA A 513 8.74 13.00 -3.74
C ALA A 513 7.37 13.10 -3.06
N ILE A 514 6.33 13.52 -3.75
CA ILE A 514 4.98 13.69 -3.18
C ILE A 514 4.04 12.63 -3.74
N LEU A 515 3.83 12.61 -5.06
CA LEU A 515 3.05 11.58 -5.72
C LEU A 515 3.83 10.25 -5.80
N GLY A 516 5.16 10.35 -5.75
CA GLY A 516 6.09 9.24 -5.92
C GLY A 516 6.27 8.91 -7.40
N SER A 517 5.85 7.73 -7.85
CA SER A 517 5.76 7.39 -9.27
C SER A 517 4.42 7.86 -9.83
N LEU A 518 4.43 8.63 -10.92
CA LEU A 518 3.19 9.07 -11.60
C LEU A 518 2.38 7.87 -12.08
N GLU A 519 3.04 6.81 -12.58
CA GLU A 519 2.41 5.55 -12.97
C GLU A 519 1.62 4.95 -11.82
N ARG A 520 2.27 4.78 -10.66
CA ARG A 520 1.64 4.24 -9.45
C ARG A 520 0.50 5.13 -8.97
N PHE A 521 0.70 6.45 -8.98
CA PHE A 521 -0.32 7.39 -8.53
C PHE A 521 -1.54 7.39 -9.47
N ILE A 522 -1.36 7.30 -10.80
CA ILE A 522 -2.45 7.10 -11.76
C ILE A 522 -3.19 5.79 -11.49
N GLY A 523 -2.46 4.72 -11.17
CA GLY A 523 -3.06 3.46 -10.74
C GLY A 523 -3.96 3.63 -9.51
N ILE A 524 -3.45 4.31 -8.47
CA ILE A 524 -4.19 4.63 -7.24
C ILE A 524 -5.44 5.45 -7.56
N LEU A 525 -5.32 6.54 -8.33
CA LEU A 525 -6.46 7.37 -8.74
C LEU A 525 -7.49 6.60 -9.57
N THR A 526 -7.02 5.69 -10.45
CA THR A 526 -7.91 4.85 -11.26
C THR A 526 -8.77 3.95 -10.36
N GLU A 527 -8.21 3.40 -9.29
CA GLU A 527 -8.92 2.56 -8.33
C GLU A 527 -9.75 3.39 -7.36
N GLU A 528 -9.22 4.52 -6.86
CA GLU A 528 -9.95 5.46 -5.98
C GLU A 528 -11.24 5.94 -6.62
N PHE A 529 -11.16 6.46 -7.82
CA PHE A 529 -12.31 6.95 -8.57
C PHE A 529 -13.04 5.86 -9.35
N ALA A 530 -12.62 4.60 -9.27
CA ALA A 530 -13.14 3.53 -10.12
C ALA A 530 -13.16 3.93 -11.62
N GLY A 531 -12.20 4.75 -12.07
CA GLY A 531 -12.11 5.35 -13.41
C GLY A 531 -13.08 6.51 -13.67
N PHE A 532 -13.92 6.90 -12.71
CA PHE A 532 -14.75 8.11 -12.78
C PHE A 532 -13.92 9.35 -12.41
N PHE A 533 -12.85 9.59 -13.12
CA PHE A 533 -11.95 10.70 -12.86
C PHE A 533 -12.68 12.05 -12.70
N PRO A 534 -12.23 12.94 -11.80
CA PRO A 534 -12.69 14.32 -11.73
C PRO A 534 -12.57 14.99 -13.11
N THR A 535 -13.47 15.91 -13.42
CA THR A 535 -13.56 16.52 -14.76
C THR A 535 -12.24 17.15 -15.19
N TRP A 536 -11.51 17.77 -14.27
CA TRP A 536 -10.26 18.47 -14.59
C TRP A 536 -9.13 17.54 -15.10
N ILE A 537 -9.10 16.23 -14.69
CA ILE A 537 -8.12 15.25 -15.21
C ILE A 537 -8.72 14.26 -16.21
N ALA A 538 -10.05 14.23 -16.38
CA ALA A 538 -10.68 13.31 -17.32
C ALA A 538 -10.15 13.53 -18.75
N PRO A 539 -9.73 12.48 -19.49
CA PRO A 539 -9.13 12.62 -20.81
C PRO A 539 -10.11 13.20 -21.84
N VAL A 540 -11.38 12.85 -21.74
CA VAL A 540 -12.49 13.47 -22.44
C VAL A 540 -13.43 14.03 -21.39
N GLN A 541 -13.58 15.36 -21.35
CA GLN A 541 -14.40 16.05 -20.35
C GLN A 541 -15.86 16.12 -20.78
N VAL A 542 -16.05 16.31 -22.09
CA VAL A 542 -17.36 16.50 -22.70
C VAL A 542 -17.44 15.71 -24.01
N VAL A 543 -18.60 15.12 -24.27
CA VAL A 543 -18.96 14.63 -25.60
C VAL A 543 -20.20 15.38 -26.09
N VAL A 544 -20.16 15.85 -27.33
CA VAL A 544 -21.31 16.53 -28.00
C VAL A 544 -21.91 15.58 -29.02
N MET A 545 -23.20 15.35 -28.97
CA MET A 545 -23.90 14.35 -29.77
C MET A 545 -25.10 14.94 -30.49
N ASN A 546 -25.26 14.59 -31.77
CA ASN A 546 -26.48 14.84 -32.51
C ASN A 546 -27.53 13.73 -32.31
N ILE A 547 -28.80 14.05 -32.51
CA ILE A 547 -29.90 13.06 -32.56
C ILE A 547 -30.05 12.54 -33.98
N THR A 548 -30.01 13.45 -34.97
CA THR A 548 -30.04 13.15 -36.41
C THR A 548 -28.94 13.93 -37.14
N ASP A 549 -28.70 13.64 -38.40
CA ASP A 549 -27.63 14.29 -39.19
C ASP A 549 -27.86 15.79 -39.38
N SER A 550 -29.13 16.28 -39.29
CA SER A 550 -29.46 17.72 -39.43
C SER A 550 -28.76 18.62 -38.39
N GLN A 551 -28.37 18.10 -37.23
CA GLN A 551 -27.70 18.89 -36.20
C GLN A 551 -26.14 18.81 -36.29
N ALA A 552 -25.59 18.13 -37.29
CA ALA A 552 -24.14 17.89 -37.37
C ALA A 552 -23.31 19.18 -37.42
N GLU A 553 -23.79 20.21 -38.15
CA GLU A 553 -23.11 21.50 -38.24
C GLU A 553 -23.07 22.21 -36.89
N TYR A 554 -24.20 22.23 -36.17
CA TYR A 554 -24.29 22.81 -34.82
C TYR A 554 -23.37 22.08 -33.82
N VAL A 555 -23.36 20.74 -33.85
CA VAL A 555 -22.46 19.93 -33.00
C VAL A 555 -21.00 20.25 -33.26
N ASN A 556 -20.60 20.40 -34.55
CA ASN A 556 -19.24 20.75 -34.89
C ASN A 556 -18.85 22.17 -34.45
N GLU A 557 -19.78 23.13 -34.57
CA GLU A 557 -19.59 24.50 -34.09
C GLU A 557 -19.44 24.54 -32.56
N LEU A 558 -20.33 23.86 -31.83
CA LEU A 558 -20.30 23.76 -30.40
C LEU A 558 -19.00 23.08 -29.91
N THR A 559 -18.58 22.00 -30.59
CA THR A 559 -17.33 21.31 -30.28
C THR A 559 -16.13 22.27 -30.42
N ARG A 560 -16.07 23.07 -31.47
CA ARG A 560 -15.01 24.09 -31.65
C ARG A 560 -15.06 25.18 -30.58
N LYS A 561 -16.24 25.63 -30.16
CA LYS A 561 -16.38 26.59 -29.06
C LYS A 561 -15.82 26.04 -27.75
N LEU A 562 -16.16 24.79 -27.41
CA LEU A 562 -15.65 24.12 -26.23
C LEU A 562 -14.13 23.91 -26.29
N GLN A 563 -13.59 23.53 -27.47
CA GLN A 563 -12.12 23.38 -27.66
C GLN A 563 -11.41 24.73 -27.45
N ASN A 564 -11.94 25.81 -28.03
CA ASN A 564 -11.38 27.16 -27.91
C ASN A 564 -11.44 27.66 -26.44
N ALA A 565 -12.40 27.17 -25.65
CA ALA A 565 -12.52 27.43 -24.24
C ALA A 565 -11.55 26.56 -23.37
N GLY A 566 -10.71 25.71 -24.00
CA GLY A 566 -9.76 24.85 -23.31
C GLY A 566 -10.36 23.57 -22.74
N ILE A 567 -11.55 23.17 -23.17
CA ILE A 567 -12.24 21.96 -22.72
C ILE A 567 -11.90 20.79 -23.67
N ARG A 568 -11.52 19.64 -23.09
CA ARG A 568 -11.27 18.40 -23.84
C ARG A 568 -12.59 17.77 -24.27
N VAL A 569 -12.96 17.97 -25.53
CA VAL A 569 -14.26 17.60 -26.08
C VAL A 569 -14.13 16.73 -27.29
N LYS A 570 -15.04 15.77 -27.47
CA LYS A 570 -15.21 14.95 -28.69
C LYS A 570 -16.62 15.15 -29.23
N ALA A 571 -16.76 15.17 -30.55
CA ALA A 571 -18.05 15.09 -31.24
C ALA A 571 -18.39 13.62 -31.52
N ASP A 572 -19.64 13.22 -31.32
CA ASP A 572 -20.16 11.93 -31.75
C ASP A 572 -21.30 12.11 -32.75
N LEU A 573 -20.94 12.11 -34.05
CA LEU A 573 -21.84 12.31 -35.19
C LEU A 573 -22.27 10.97 -35.84
N ARG A 574 -21.98 9.84 -35.18
CA ARG A 574 -22.36 8.53 -35.73
C ARG A 574 -23.87 8.42 -35.93
N ASN A 575 -24.28 7.75 -36.98
CA ASN A 575 -25.69 7.48 -37.24
C ASN A 575 -26.19 6.31 -36.34
N GLU A 576 -26.30 6.60 -35.05
CA GLU A 576 -26.74 5.68 -34.00
C GLU A 576 -27.82 6.30 -33.13
N LYS A 577 -28.68 5.49 -32.53
CA LYS A 577 -29.72 5.97 -31.61
C LYS A 577 -29.08 6.71 -30.46
N ILE A 578 -29.62 7.87 -30.10
CA ILE A 578 -29.09 8.72 -29.01
C ILE A 578 -28.92 7.96 -27.70
N GLY A 579 -29.86 7.06 -27.34
CA GLY A 579 -29.75 6.23 -26.15
C GLY A 579 -28.55 5.28 -26.18
N PHE A 580 -28.15 4.78 -27.36
CA PHE A 580 -26.94 3.98 -27.51
C PHE A 580 -25.67 4.82 -27.31
N LYS A 581 -25.60 6.01 -27.90
CA LYS A 581 -24.48 6.95 -27.74
C LYS A 581 -24.31 7.33 -26.26
N ILE A 582 -25.40 7.70 -25.57
CA ILE A 582 -25.39 8.03 -24.14
C ILE A 582 -24.85 6.87 -23.32
N ARG A 583 -25.36 5.64 -23.56
CA ARG A 583 -24.88 4.45 -22.84
C ARG A 583 -23.39 4.20 -23.05
N GLU A 584 -22.90 4.30 -24.28
CA GLU A 584 -21.50 4.09 -24.61
C GLU A 584 -20.59 5.10 -23.90
N HIS A 585 -20.93 6.39 -23.94
CA HIS A 585 -20.16 7.43 -23.28
C HIS A 585 -20.27 7.37 -21.74
N THR A 586 -21.40 6.89 -21.19
CA THR A 586 -21.52 6.56 -19.77
C THR A 586 -20.57 5.43 -19.37
N LEU A 587 -20.47 4.37 -20.18
CA LEU A 587 -19.53 3.25 -19.93
C LEU A 587 -18.07 3.70 -20.06
N ARG A 588 -17.77 4.67 -20.93
CA ARG A 588 -16.48 5.35 -21.02
C ARG A 588 -16.25 6.38 -19.93
N ARG A 589 -17.23 6.58 -19.03
CA ARG A 589 -17.16 7.46 -17.86
C ARG A 589 -16.87 8.92 -18.17
N VAL A 590 -17.31 9.39 -19.38
CA VAL A 590 -17.19 10.79 -19.78
C VAL A 590 -18.02 11.65 -18.83
N PRO A 591 -17.44 12.70 -18.20
CA PRO A 591 -18.12 13.52 -17.21
C PRO A 591 -19.44 14.11 -17.67
N TYR A 592 -19.46 14.72 -18.87
CA TYR A 592 -20.62 15.41 -19.42
C TYR A 592 -20.93 14.98 -20.84
N MET A 593 -22.21 14.80 -21.10
CA MET A 593 -22.79 14.47 -22.40
C MET A 593 -23.74 15.60 -22.80
N LEU A 594 -23.44 16.26 -23.92
CA LEU A 594 -24.24 17.35 -24.46
C LEU A 594 -25.01 16.82 -25.68
N VAL A 595 -26.33 16.83 -25.57
CA VAL A 595 -27.23 16.34 -26.63
C VAL A 595 -27.82 17.53 -27.38
N CYS A 596 -27.72 17.53 -28.72
CA CYS A 596 -28.25 18.53 -29.60
C CYS A 596 -29.36 17.90 -30.46
N GLY A 597 -30.60 18.28 -30.20
CA GLY A 597 -31.76 18.02 -31.04
C GLY A 597 -32.23 19.30 -31.74
N ASP A 598 -33.29 19.23 -32.55
CA ASP A 598 -33.81 20.39 -33.30
C ASP A 598 -34.20 21.56 -32.37
N LYS A 599 -34.78 21.25 -31.20
CA LYS A 599 -35.17 22.26 -30.20
C LYS A 599 -33.97 23.00 -29.61
N GLU A 600 -32.89 22.27 -29.34
CA GLU A 600 -31.64 22.84 -28.83
C GLU A 600 -30.98 23.74 -29.88
N VAL A 601 -30.95 23.30 -31.13
CA VAL A 601 -30.40 24.08 -32.27
C VAL A 601 -31.18 25.38 -32.47
N GLU A 602 -32.51 25.30 -32.55
CA GLU A 602 -33.39 26.48 -32.72
C GLU A 602 -33.24 27.48 -31.56
N ALA A 603 -33.05 26.99 -30.33
CA ALA A 603 -32.93 27.82 -29.12
C ALA A 603 -31.51 28.31 -28.84
N GLY A 604 -30.48 27.83 -29.57
CA GLY A 604 -29.09 28.10 -29.28
C GLY A 604 -28.61 27.49 -27.96
N LYS A 605 -29.22 26.39 -27.53
CA LYS A 605 -29.01 25.71 -26.26
C LYS A 605 -28.44 24.31 -26.45
N VAL A 606 -28.23 23.58 -25.34
CA VAL A 606 -27.78 22.19 -25.33
C VAL A 606 -28.38 21.46 -24.14
N ALA A 607 -28.84 20.24 -24.33
CA ALA A 607 -29.30 19.39 -23.25
C ALA A 607 -28.12 18.72 -22.55
N VAL A 608 -27.93 18.97 -21.28
CA VAL A 608 -26.75 18.52 -20.49
C VAL A 608 -27.10 17.30 -19.66
N ARG A 609 -26.32 16.24 -19.80
CA ARG A 609 -26.40 15.04 -18.97
C ARG A 609 -25.06 14.73 -18.32
N THR A 610 -25.13 14.27 -17.08
CA THR A 610 -23.95 13.81 -16.37
C THR A 610 -23.74 12.30 -16.57
N ARG A 611 -22.54 11.81 -16.35
CA ARG A 611 -22.20 10.36 -16.42
C ARG A 611 -22.96 9.51 -15.41
N ARG A 612 -23.54 10.10 -14.34
CA ARG A 612 -24.40 9.44 -13.36
C ARG A 612 -25.86 9.34 -13.81
N GLY A 613 -26.15 9.84 -15.03
CA GLY A 613 -27.48 9.76 -15.64
C GLY A 613 -28.41 10.90 -15.26
N LYS A 614 -27.96 11.90 -14.49
CA LYS A 614 -28.79 13.08 -14.16
C LYS A 614 -28.91 13.98 -15.39
N ASP A 615 -30.14 14.37 -15.69
CA ASP A 615 -30.49 15.33 -16.74
C ASP A 615 -30.57 16.73 -16.11
N LEU A 616 -29.69 17.63 -16.53
CA LEU A 616 -29.64 19.01 -16.05
C LEU A 616 -30.53 19.94 -16.89
N GLY A 617 -31.22 19.39 -17.90
CA GLY A 617 -32.08 20.14 -18.81
C GLY A 617 -31.33 20.85 -19.91
N SER A 618 -32.06 21.71 -20.63
CA SER A 618 -31.53 22.49 -21.76
C SER A 618 -31.01 23.85 -21.24
N LEU A 619 -29.69 24.03 -21.35
CA LEU A 619 -28.95 25.19 -20.84
C LEU A 619 -28.35 26.03 -21.99
N ASP A 620 -28.09 27.31 -21.71
CA ASP A 620 -27.34 28.18 -22.62
C ASP A 620 -25.88 27.66 -22.78
N VAL A 621 -25.37 27.70 -24.01
CA VAL A 621 -24.03 27.18 -24.33
C VAL A 621 -22.93 27.92 -23.56
N ASN A 622 -23.02 29.25 -23.43
CA ASN A 622 -22.01 30.03 -22.72
C ASN A 622 -22.05 29.75 -21.22
N GLU A 623 -23.25 29.60 -20.64
CA GLU A 623 -23.44 29.20 -19.24
C GLU A 623 -22.78 27.85 -18.96
N VAL A 624 -22.96 26.86 -19.84
CA VAL A 624 -22.32 25.54 -19.71
C VAL A 624 -20.80 25.67 -19.78
N ILE A 625 -20.27 26.45 -20.70
CA ILE A 625 -18.82 26.67 -20.85
C ILE A 625 -18.24 27.31 -19.57
N GLU A 626 -18.88 28.36 -19.05
CA GLU A 626 -18.44 29.06 -17.83
C GLU A 626 -18.42 28.11 -16.61
N LYS A 627 -19.49 27.35 -16.41
CA LYS A 627 -19.59 26.39 -15.30
C LYS A 627 -18.53 25.29 -15.41
N LEU A 628 -18.32 24.73 -16.60
CA LEU A 628 -17.28 23.72 -16.82
C LEU A 628 -15.87 24.29 -16.59
N GLN A 629 -15.60 25.50 -17.08
CA GLN A 629 -14.31 26.17 -16.85
C GLN A 629 -14.08 26.46 -15.37
N GLN A 630 -15.13 26.82 -14.61
CA GLN A 630 -15.02 27.03 -13.16
C GLN A 630 -14.71 25.71 -12.46
N GLU A 631 -15.42 24.62 -12.76
CA GLU A 631 -15.19 23.29 -12.21
C GLU A 631 -13.76 22.80 -12.48
N ILE A 632 -13.29 22.95 -13.73
CA ILE A 632 -11.93 22.56 -14.14
C ILE A 632 -10.87 23.41 -13.43
N ARG A 633 -11.04 24.75 -13.37
CA ARG A 633 -10.08 25.66 -12.73
C ARG A 633 -9.99 25.46 -11.21
N SER A 634 -11.11 25.21 -10.56
CA SER A 634 -11.15 24.93 -9.12
C SER A 634 -10.67 23.53 -8.77
N ARG A 635 -10.42 22.68 -9.76
CA ARG A 635 -10.09 21.25 -9.59
C ARG A 635 -11.11 20.51 -8.73
N SER A 636 -12.38 20.85 -8.93
CA SER A 636 -13.47 20.26 -8.16
C SER A 636 -13.52 18.74 -8.31
N LEU A 637 -13.73 18.04 -7.20
CA LEU A 637 -14.07 16.61 -7.17
C LEU A 637 -15.55 16.37 -7.42
N LYS A 638 -16.38 17.42 -7.28
CA LYS A 638 -17.82 17.39 -7.49
C LYS A 638 -18.18 17.89 -8.88
N GLN A 639 -19.19 17.27 -9.46
CA GLN A 639 -19.77 17.70 -10.75
C GLN A 639 -20.84 18.79 -10.54
N LEU A 640 -21.27 19.45 -11.62
CA LEU A 640 -22.28 20.53 -11.61
C LEU A 640 -23.61 20.16 -10.93
N GLU A 641 -23.85 18.88 -10.69
CA GLU A 641 -25.08 18.36 -10.06
C GLU A 641 -25.02 18.30 -8.53
N GLU A 642 -23.82 18.41 -7.96
CA GLU A 642 -23.50 18.30 -6.53
C GLU A 642 -23.17 19.66 -5.89
#